data_6e25ee2758812f32e8148ffd3907ceef
#
_entry.id   6e25ee2758812f32e8148ffd3907ceef
#
_cell.length_a   1.000
_cell.length_b   1.000
_cell.length_c   1.000
_cell.angle_alpha   90.00
_cell.angle_beta   90.00
_cell.angle_gamma   90.00
#
_symmetry.space_group_name_H-M   'P 1'
#
loop_
_entity.id
_entity.type
_entity.pdbx_description
1 polymer ?
#
loop_
_entity_poly.entity_id
_entity_poly.type
_entity_poly.pdbx_seq_one_letter_code
_entity_poly.pdbx_strand_id
1 'polypeptide(L)'
;MRTPKALLLATVALVGVLAAFGETRVEKLADDIWHVRMSRNGEFKGSLIDRYRIWPEQKVVSVGSSLDFGVVRPEARQTEKGFVLRFPLQEGEKVYGLGDSSRETFQRRPGVYDIWMKNVVSYIPVPFAMTSRGWGVVLNTTFRTKFDVGVADRNAMVVSADEGEVDFFVVTGKDYAALLDAYTRVTGRPCMLPCFAYGFMFQANMYADEFELVNQARLFRDYGIPCDGWDLEPGWMEYFYDFTTKKTWNTKRFHYPVYTSSMRKTWIHALERLGKKLCLWLCINYDLLVYEELCAEGKARPSKEKSKNDKAIIVEGFFDEHTEGRFSEKEAIRLDKRTVETRADLALEIPVFRPDNLTGAEQDATEPWFQHLKKFVDQGATAFKMDAGAQVFEWKDRLWAGKYRDAEVHNLYPLVYSKQMYQGFATYTDRRPFVINPDGYAGYQQFSPSWAGDTGGGPKTLVSCHNLAMSGQPHQSCDLDADSSERLHYAFLASWTLQNNWYYHNEPWKLGEDEFASFRDYARLRYSLFPYIYGAAAKAHQRGWPICRPFAFVYPDRPEYADVVTSYMLGDSLLVGVYDEKVLVPEGKWFDWRTGEEVDGPCEKPIVKDARWGGALYVKAGAVVPRWPVKLHIDKGWNEKVELHAYLGADGVSEWYEDDGMSLGYMQGAHSTAKLTLEGSTLTIGARRGEFSGMPAAHDITVVWHKGAKTKAVELGSVPADRDTSVSAPWFWW
;
A
#
# COMPACT_ATOMS: atom_id res chain seq x y z
N MET A 1 -2.08 -53.26 -24.07
CA MET A 1 -2.62 -52.63 -25.27
C MET A 1 -3.86 -51.83 -24.92
N ARG A 2 -3.73 -50.54 -24.71
CA ARG A 2 -4.84 -49.57 -24.70
C ARG A 2 -4.32 -48.28 -25.33
N THR A 3 -4.90 -47.94 -26.47
CA THR A 3 -4.61 -46.80 -27.33
C THR A 3 -4.90 -45.45 -26.65
N PRO A 4 -4.11 -44.41 -26.91
CA PRO A 4 -4.42 -43.09 -26.41
C PRO A 4 -5.47 -42.39 -27.30
N LYS A 5 -6.48 -41.81 -26.67
CA LYS A 5 -7.49 -40.97 -27.34
C LYS A 5 -6.85 -39.67 -27.80
N ALA A 6 -6.95 -39.42 -29.08
CA ALA A 6 -6.56 -38.18 -29.74
C ALA A 6 -7.41 -37.02 -29.21
N LEU A 7 -6.73 -35.96 -28.83
CA LEU A 7 -7.33 -34.66 -28.51
C LEU A 7 -7.63 -33.94 -29.84
N LEU A 8 -8.90 -33.75 -30.12
CA LEU A 8 -9.39 -33.08 -31.32
C LEU A 8 -9.16 -31.57 -31.15
N LEU A 9 -8.19 -31.00 -31.87
CA LEU A 9 -8.03 -29.57 -32.06
C LEU A 9 -9.18 -29.08 -32.95
N ALA A 10 -10.14 -28.40 -32.36
CA ALA A 10 -11.16 -27.67 -33.10
C ALA A 10 -10.56 -26.32 -33.58
N THR A 11 -10.11 -26.32 -34.82
CA THR A 11 -9.80 -25.08 -35.56
C THR A 11 -11.14 -24.42 -35.89
N VAL A 12 -11.55 -23.41 -35.13
CA VAL A 12 -12.73 -22.61 -35.47
C VAL A 12 -12.33 -21.63 -36.56
N ALA A 13 -12.72 -21.94 -37.76
CA ALA A 13 -12.67 -21.00 -38.88
C ALA A 13 -13.60 -19.82 -38.61
N LEU A 14 -13.04 -18.62 -38.53
CA LEU A 14 -13.76 -17.36 -38.39
C LEU A 14 -14.41 -17.00 -39.74
N VAL A 15 -15.67 -17.37 -39.96
CA VAL A 15 -16.50 -16.80 -40.98
C VAL A 15 -17.47 -15.84 -40.30
N GLY A 16 -17.42 -14.58 -40.72
CA GLY A 16 -18.07 -13.46 -40.07
C GLY A 16 -19.58 -13.53 -40.03
N VAL A 17 -20.11 -13.22 -38.89
CA VAL A 17 -21.39 -12.54 -38.73
C VAL A 17 -21.06 -11.21 -38.07
N LEU A 18 -21.03 -10.16 -38.83
CA LEU A 18 -21.11 -8.77 -38.35
C LEU A 18 -22.53 -8.58 -37.74
N ALA A 19 -22.71 -9.07 -36.50
CA ALA A 19 -23.78 -8.57 -35.68
C ALA A 19 -23.41 -7.13 -35.31
N ALA A 20 -24.29 -6.18 -35.60
CA ALA A 20 -24.16 -4.78 -35.21
C ALA A 20 -24.02 -4.69 -33.69
N PHE A 21 -22.78 -4.73 -33.21
CA PHE A 21 -22.48 -4.41 -31.82
C PHE A 21 -22.47 -2.90 -31.68
N GLY A 22 -23.04 -2.42 -30.56
CA GLY A 22 -23.30 -1.04 -30.29
C GLY A 22 -22.15 -0.05 -30.47
N GLU A 23 -22.41 1.19 -30.20
CA GLU A 23 -21.49 2.31 -30.42
C GLU A 23 -20.18 2.13 -29.65
N THR A 24 -19.04 2.30 -30.34
CA THR A 24 -17.71 2.40 -29.71
C THR A 24 -17.40 3.87 -29.49
N ARG A 25 -17.07 4.21 -28.26
CA ARG A 25 -16.71 5.57 -27.86
C ARG A 25 -15.30 5.57 -27.27
N VAL A 26 -14.45 6.41 -27.82
CA VAL A 26 -13.09 6.66 -27.36
C VAL A 26 -12.97 8.11 -26.94
N GLU A 27 -12.78 8.36 -25.67
CA GLU A 27 -12.62 9.71 -25.12
C GLU A 27 -11.14 9.95 -24.82
N LYS A 28 -10.56 10.97 -25.43
CA LYS A 28 -9.23 11.44 -25.07
C LYS A 28 -9.35 12.33 -23.84
N LEU A 29 -8.63 11.99 -22.78
CA LEU A 29 -8.64 12.70 -21.48
C LEU A 29 -7.39 13.55 -21.31
N ALA A 30 -6.26 13.10 -21.85
CA ALA A 30 -4.98 13.79 -21.90
C ALA A 30 -4.21 13.29 -23.14
N ASP A 31 -3.01 13.82 -23.38
CA ASP A 31 -2.19 13.37 -24.53
C ASP A 31 -1.74 11.90 -24.39
N ASP A 32 -1.74 11.40 -23.18
CA ASP A 32 -1.27 10.08 -22.79
C ASP A 32 -2.35 9.21 -22.13
N ILE A 33 -3.65 9.63 -22.16
CA ILE A 33 -4.75 8.90 -21.52
C ILE A 33 -6.00 8.90 -22.40
N TRP A 34 -6.55 7.72 -22.64
CA TRP A 34 -7.81 7.50 -23.37
C TRP A 34 -8.74 6.59 -22.56
N HIS A 35 -10.03 6.85 -22.63
CA HIS A 35 -11.11 6.02 -22.08
C HIS A 35 -11.89 5.38 -23.22
N VAL A 36 -12.00 4.06 -23.23
CA VAL A 36 -12.67 3.27 -24.27
C VAL A 36 -13.89 2.58 -23.69
N ARG A 37 -15.04 2.81 -24.30
CA ARG A 37 -16.29 2.14 -23.92
C ARG A 37 -17.00 1.58 -25.13
N MET A 38 -17.64 0.42 -24.97
CA MET A 38 -18.55 -0.14 -25.98
C MET A 38 -19.89 -0.45 -25.33
N SER A 39 -20.94 0.00 -25.95
CA SER A 39 -22.30 -0.24 -25.47
C SER A 39 -23.00 -1.30 -26.33
N ARG A 40 -23.79 -2.16 -25.68
CA ARG A 40 -24.61 -3.19 -26.36
C ARG A 40 -25.84 -2.59 -27.07
N ASN A 41 -26.36 -1.50 -26.55
CA ASN A 41 -27.66 -0.92 -26.95
C ASN A 41 -27.61 0.61 -27.18
N GLY A 42 -26.43 1.19 -27.27
CA GLY A 42 -26.25 2.65 -27.40
C GLY A 42 -26.24 3.40 -26.06
N GLU A 43 -26.52 2.75 -24.94
CA GLU A 43 -26.41 3.34 -23.61
C GLU A 43 -25.09 2.94 -22.97
N PHE A 44 -24.29 3.91 -22.53
CA PHE A 44 -23.07 3.68 -21.77
C PHE A 44 -23.40 3.70 -20.27
N LYS A 45 -23.51 2.52 -19.68
CA LYS A 45 -23.69 2.38 -18.23
C LYS A 45 -22.31 2.46 -17.58
N GLY A 46 -22.11 3.41 -16.69
CA GLY A 46 -20.89 3.49 -15.89
C GLY A 46 -20.73 2.25 -14.99
N SER A 47 -19.50 1.94 -14.64
CA SER A 47 -19.18 0.89 -13.69
C SER A 47 -19.63 1.24 -12.26
N LEU A 48 -19.59 0.28 -11.34
CA LEU A 48 -19.79 0.59 -9.92
C LEU A 48 -18.67 1.46 -9.36
N ILE A 49 -17.47 1.42 -9.94
CA ILE A 49 -16.36 2.33 -9.60
C ILE A 49 -16.76 3.78 -9.86
N ASP A 50 -17.38 4.06 -11.02
CA ASP A 50 -17.90 5.40 -11.36
C ASP A 50 -19.06 5.79 -10.45
N ARG A 51 -20.00 4.86 -10.25
CA ARG A 51 -21.18 5.10 -9.43
C ARG A 51 -20.82 5.50 -8.01
N TYR A 52 -19.84 4.85 -7.40
CA TYR A 52 -19.37 5.17 -6.06
C TYR A 52 -18.23 6.20 -6.06
N ARG A 53 -17.93 6.81 -7.21
CA ARG A 53 -16.87 7.82 -7.38
C ARG A 53 -15.57 7.41 -6.70
N ILE A 54 -15.15 6.16 -6.93
CA ILE A 54 -13.90 5.66 -6.38
C ILE A 54 -12.73 6.38 -7.08
N TRP A 55 -12.80 6.47 -8.41
CA TRP A 55 -11.79 7.19 -9.18
C TRP A 55 -12.19 8.67 -9.36
N PRO A 56 -11.21 9.58 -9.49
CA PRO A 56 -11.47 10.98 -9.78
C PRO A 56 -12.22 11.14 -11.10
N GLU A 57 -13.09 12.14 -11.15
CA GLU A 57 -13.77 12.51 -12.38
C GLU A 57 -12.76 12.98 -13.42
N GLN A 58 -12.89 12.48 -14.66
CA GLN A 58 -12.00 12.77 -15.77
C GLN A 58 -12.60 13.82 -16.71
N LYS A 59 -11.79 14.79 -17.11
CA LYS A 59 -12.20 15.79 -18.10
C LYS A 59 -11.96 15.26 -19.50
N VAL A 60 -13.02 15.17 -20.31
CA VAL A 60 -12.94 14.77 -21.71
C VAL A 60 -12.43 15.93 -22.57
N VAL A 61 -11.37 15.68 -23.36
CA VAL A 61 -10.79 16.64 -24.29
C VAL A 61 -11.41 16.49 -25.68
N SER A 62 -11.54 15.26 -26.16
CA SER A 62 -12.15 14.96 -27.46
C SER A 62 -12.76 13.55 -27.47
N VAL A 63 -13.68 13.31 -28.41
CA VAL A 63 -14.38 12.04 -28.60
C VAL A 63 -14.16 11.52 -30.01
N GLY A 64 -13.94 10.21 -30.13
CA GLY A 64 -13.77 9.49 -31.38
C GLY A 64 -14.20 8.02 -31.23
N SER A 65 -13.81 7.20 -32.17
CA SER A 65 -14.10 5.76 -32.20
C SER A 65 -12.90 4.88 -32.58
N SER A 66 -11.74 5.49 -32.85
CA SER A 66 -10.54 4.76 -33.26
C SER A 66 -9.85 4.13 -32.07
N LEU A 67 -9.51 2.83 -32.17
CA LEU A 67 -8.70 2.08 -31.22
C LEU A 67 -7.19 2.14 -31.55
N ASP A 68 -6.73 3.12 -32.27
CA ASP A 68 -5.31 3.36 -32.55
C ASP A 68 -4.74 4.39 -31.56
N PHE A 69 -3.88 3.93 -30.68
CA PHE A 69 -3.21 4.76 -29.67
C PHE A 69 -1.73 5.01 -30.01
N GLY A 70 -1.34 4.76 -31.26
CA GLY A 70 0.02 4.91 -31.76
C GLY A 70 0.94 3.74 -31.39
N VAL A 71 1.14 3.50 -30.12
CA VAL A 71 2.01 2.41 -29.59
C VAL A 71 1.31 1.06 -29.49
N VAL A 72 -0.02 1.05 -29.41
CA VAL A 72 -0.85 -0.16 -29.32
C VAL A 72 -2.17 0.02 -30.05
N ARG A 73 -2.63 -1.03 -30.72
CA ARG A 73 -3.93 -1.12 -31.39
C ARG A 73 -4.68 -2.35 -30.90
N PRO A 74 -5.44 -2.26 -29.82
CA PRO A 74 -6.20 -3.38 -29.33
C PRO A 74 -7.42 -3.71 -30.20
N GLU A 75 -7.81 -4.97 -30.13
CA GLU A 75 -9.12 -5.44 -30.58
C GLU A 75 -10.03 -5.56 -29.35
N ALA A 76 -11.23 -5.03 -29.45
CA ALA A 76 -12.23 -5.12 -28.37
C ALA A 76 -13.53 -5.70 -28.92
N ARG A 77 -14.07 -6.69 -28.20
CA ARG A 77 -15.33 -7.34 -28.57
C ARG A 77 -16.23 -7.49 -27.34
N GLN A 78 -17.40 -6.89 -27.43
CA GLN A 78 -18.49 -7.14 -26.50
C GLN A 78 -19.09 -8.51 -26.82
N THR A 79 -19.29 -9.36 -25.81
CA THR A 79 -20.03 -10.63 -25.94
C THR A 79 -21.46 -10.47 -25.42
N GLU A 80 -22.24 -11.53 -25.42
CA GLU A 80 -23.63 -11.48 -24.93
C GLU A 80 -23.70 -11.00 -23.46
N LYS A 81 -22.77 -11.42 -22.59
CA LYS A 81 -22.78 -11.08 -21.16
C LYS A 81 -21.52 -10.35 -20.71
N GLY A 82 -20.37 -10.68 -21.27
CA GLY A 82 -19.07 -10.17 -20.92
C GLY A 82 -18.32 -9.55 -22.12
N PHE A 83 -17.00 -9.64 -22.10
CA PHE A 83 -16.17 -9.06 -23.16
C PHE A 83 -14.84 -9.80 -23.35
N VAL A 84 -14.21 -9.56 -24.49
CA VAL A 84 -12.84 -10.00 -24.77
C VAL A 84 -12.08 -8.83 -25.38
N LEU A 85 -10.89 -8.55 -24.84
CA LEU A 85 -9.94 -7.58 -25.36
C LEU A 85 -8.67 -8.31 -25.76
N ARG A 86 -8.07 -7.91 -26.88
CA ARG A 86 -6.81 -8.46 -27.35
C ARG A 86 -5.82 -7.33 -27.63
N PHE A 87 -4.72 -7.33 -26.89
CA PHE A 87 -3.63 -6.36 -27.04
C PHE A 87 -2.44 -7.08 -27.70
N PRO A 88 -1.97 -6.63 -28.88
CA PRO A 88 -0.81 -7.25 -29.52
C PRO A 88 0.45 -7.02 -28.68
N LEU A 89 1.23 -8.06 -28.47
CA LEU A 89 2.53 -8.04 -27.82
C LEU A 89 3.63 -8.32 -28.82
N GLN A 90 4.70 -7.55 -28.76
CA GLN A 90 5.89 -7.78 -29.57
C GLN A 90 6.83 -8.82 -28.92
N GLU A 91 7.76 -9.34 -29.70
CA GLU A 91 8.80 -10.23 -29.17
C GLU A 91 9.64 -9.51 -28.10
N GLY A 92 9.93 -10.20 -27.00
CA GLY A 92 10.71 -9.63 -25.89
C GLY A 92 10.00 -8.59 -25.04
N GLU A 93 8.76 -8.18 -25.40
CA GLU A 93 8.00 -7.22 -24.61
C GLU A 93 7.68 -7.76 -23.22
N LYS A 94 8.03 -7.01 -22.19
CA LYS A 94 7.81 -7.33 -20.77
C LYS A 94 6.49 -6.73 -20.29
N VAL A 95 5.80 -7.43 -19.38
CA VAL A 95 4.51 -6.99 -18.81
C VAL A 95 4.62 -7.02 -17.29
N TYR A 96 4.16 -5.95 -16.64
CA TYR A 96 4.11 -5.81 -15.17
C TYR A 96 2.74 -5.32 -14.72
N GLY A 97 2.53 -5.30 -13.41
CA GLY A 97 1.27 -4.90 -12.82
C GLY A 97 0.46 -6.07 -12.29
N LEU A 98 -0.86 -6.00 -12.41
CA LEU A 98 -1.84 -6.99 -11.97
C LEU A 98 -1.89 -7.18 -10.43
N GLY A 99 -1.28 -6.29 -9.66
CA GLY A 99 -1.31 -6.30 -8.22
C GLY A 99 -0.79 -7.61 -7.60
N ASP A 100 -1.34 -8.00 -6.46
CA ASP A 100 -1.01 -9.25 -5.76
C ASP A 100 -1.75 -10.47 -6.32
N SER A 101 -1.92 -10.54 -7.66
CA SER A 101 -2.56 -11.68 -8.32
C SER A 101 -1.68 -12.93 -8.40
N SER A 102 -0.39 -12.82 -8.08
CA SER A 102 0.57 -13.90 -7.94
C SER A 102 1.77 -13.45 -7.11
N ARG A 103 2.29 -14.32 -6.26
CA ARG A 103 3.51 -14.14 -5.45
C ARG A 103 4.68 -14.96 -5.96
N GLU A 104 4.53 -15.64 -7.10
CA GLU A 104 5.54 -16.50 -7.70
C GLU A 104 6.32 -15.80 -8.82
N THR A 105 5.70 -14.83 -9.50
CA THR A 105 6.29 -14.16 -10.65
C THR A 105 6.20 -12.64 -10.51
N PHE A 106 7.26 -11.95 -10.85
CA PHE A 106 7.30 -10.50 -10.92
C PHE A 106 6.98 -10.01 -12.33
N GLN A 107 7.75 -10.43 -13.34
CA GLN A 107 7.44 -10.20 -14.76
C GLN A 107 6.32 -11.16 -15.17
N ARG A 108 5.25 -10.65 -15.76
CA ARG A 108 3.98 -11.35 -15.96
C ARG A 108 3.88 -12.21 -17.22
N ARG A 109 4.81 -12.11 -18.14
CA ARG A 109 4.78 -12.85 -19.41
C ARG A 109 5.85 -13.95 -19.48
N PRO A 110 5.48 -15.21 -19.76
CA PRO A 110 4.12 -15.69 -19.95
C PRO A 110 3.41 -15.97 -18.63
N GLY A 111 2.09 -15.81 -18.60
CA GLY A 111 1.31 -16.13 -17.41
C GLY A 111 -0.20 -15.92 -17.60
N VAL A 112 -0.98 -16.55 -16.72
CA VAL A 112 -2.44 -16.37 -16.67
C VAL A 112 -2.81 -15.92 -15.27
N TYR A 113 -3.50 -14.79 -15.17
CA TYR A 113 -3.81 -14.14 -13.90
C TYR A 113 -5.30 -13.90 -13.77
N ASP A 114 -5.82 -14.24 -12.61
CA ASP A 114 -7.21 -14.07 -12.23
C ASP A 114 -7.33 -12.81 -11.35
N ILE A 115 -8.04 -11.81 -11.82
CA ILE A 115 -8.24 -10.58 -11.09
C ILE A 115 -9.51 -10.71 -10.24
N TRP A 116 -9.31 -11.37 -9.13
CA TRP A 116 -10.34 -11.67 -8.16
C TRP A 116 -9.71 -11.76 -6.77
N MET A 117 -10.24 -11.01 -5.84
CA MET A 117 -9.72 -10.98 -4.48
C MET A 117 -9.91 -12.32 -3.78
N LYS A 118 -8.85 -12.81 -3.14
CA LYS A 118 -8.84 -14.09 -2.41
C LYS A 118 -7.95 -13.98 -1.18
N ASN A 119 -8.45 -14.50 -0.07
CA ASN A 119 -7.69 -14.52 1.19
C ASN A 119 -6.33 -15.19 1.03
N VAL A 120 -5.31 -14.55 1.56
CA VAL A 120 -3.88 -14.93 1.62
C VAL A 120 -3.17 -15.09 0.26
N VAL A 121 -3.91 -15.29 -0.82
CA VAL A 121 -3.34 -15.62 -2.15
C VAL A 121 -3.31 -14.42 -3.08
N SER A 122 -4.31 -13.55 -2.99
CA SER A 122 -4.49 -12.38 -3.87
C SER A 122 -5.34 -11.33 -3.16
N TYR A 123 -4.74 -10.63 -2.22
CA TYR A 123 -5.46 -9.61 -1.45
C TYR A 123 -5.80 -8.37 -2.27
N ILE A 124 -4.86 -7.89 -3.10
CA ILE A 124 -5.01 -6.66 -3.89
C ILE A 124 -4.77 -6.97 -5.37
N PRO A 125 -5.67 -7.71 -6.03
CA PRO A 125 -5.62 -7.87 -7.47
C PRO A 125 -5.96 -6.53 -8.13
N VAL A 126 -5.14 -6.07 -9.07
CA VAL A 126 -5.33 -4.79 -9.76
C VAL A 126 -5.50 -5.05 -11.25
N PRO A 127 -6.61 -4.66 -11.89
CA PRO A 127 -6.85 -4.87 -13.32
C PRO A 127 -6.06 -3.86 -14.17
N PHE A 128 -4.77 -3.70 -13.87
CA PHE A 128 -3.84 -2.81 -14.56
C PHE A 128 -2.60 -3.57 -14.97
N ALA A 129 -2.33 -3.58 -16.27
CA ALA A 129 -1.11 -4.10 -16.85
C ALA A 129 -0.38 -3.00 -17.62
N MET A 130 0.94 -2.94 -17.51
CA MET A 130 1.79 -2.02 -18.27
C MET A 130 2.95 -2.76 -18.91
N THR A 131 3.48 -2.22 -20.02
CA THR A 131 4.47 -2.91 -20.82
C THR A 131 5.75 -2.10 -21.03
N SER A 132 6.83 -2.80 -21.38
CA SER A 132 8.12 -2.19 -21.75
C SER A 132 8.06 -1.40 -23.09
N ARG A 133 6.93 -1.43 -23.78
CA ARG A 133 6.71 -0.66 -25.02
C ARG A 133 6.01 0.67 -24.78
N GLY A 134 5.84 1.06 -23.52
CA GLY A 134 5.32 2.38 -23.18
C GLY A 134 3.79 2.49 -23.31
N TRP A 135 3.07 1.42 -23.05
CA TRP A 135 1.62 1.44 -22.93
C TRP A 135 1.14 0.60 -21.73
N GLY A 136 -0.03 0.94 -21.23
CA GLY A 136 -0.72 0.18 -20.20
C GLY A 136 -2.23 0.24 -20.38
N VAL A 137 -2.92 -0.71 -19.76
CA VAL A 137 -4.38 -0.80 -19.75
C VAL A 137 -4.89 -0.98 -18.34
N VAL A 138 -5.91 -0.23 -17.96
CA VAL A 138 -6.65 -0.43 -16.71
C VAL A 138 -8.13 -0.62 -17.02
N LEU A 139 -8.74 -1.67 -16.47
CA LEU A 139 -10.15 -1.97 -16.67
C LEU A 139 -11.01 -1.21 -15.67
N ASN A 140 -12.05 -0.57 -16.12
CA ASN A 140 -13.08 0.07 -15.30
C ASN A 140 -14.23 -0.90 -15.03
N THR A 141 -13.93 -1.97 -14.32
CA THR A 141 -14.90 -3.01 -13.96
C THR A 141 -14.61 -3.59 -12.59
N THR A 142 -15.63 -4.02 -11.88
CA THR A 142 -15.52 -4.76 -10.62
C THR A 142 -15.73 -6.26 -10.80
N PHE A 143 -16.14 -6.68 -11.99
CA PHE A 143 -16.32 -8.09 -12.31
C PHE A 143 -14.98 -8.83 -12.35
N ARG A 144 -15.04 -10.11 -12.11
CA ARG A 144 -13.89 -11.01 -12.26
C ARG A 144 -13.38 -11.00 -13.69
N THR A 145 -12.09 -10.75 -13.85
CA THR A 145 -11.41 -10.72 -15.16
C THR A 145 -10.20 -11.62 -15.17
N LYS A 146 -9.89 -12.15 -16.35
CA LYS A 146 -8.74 -13.02 -16.59
C LYS A 146 -7.80 -12.38 -17.59
N PHE A 147 -6.53 -12.28 -17.23
CA PHE A 147 -5.45 -11.83 -18.10
C PHE A 147 -4.61 -13.04 -18.52
N ASP A 148 -4.67 -13.41 -19.80
CA ASP A 148 -3.74 -14.35 -20.44
C ASP A 148 -2.64 -13.54 -21.12
N VAL A 149 -1.46 -13.55 -20.55
CA VAL A 149 -0.32 -12.75 -21.00
C VAL A 149 0.64 -13.64 -21.75
N GLY A 150 0.33 -13.93 -23.01
CA GLY A 150 1.22 -14.65 -23.91
C GLY A 150 1.28 -16.16 -23.71
N VAL A 151 0.29 -16.80 -23.06
CA VAL A 151 0.21 -18.26 -22.89
C VAL A 151 -0.54 -18.90 -24.05
N ALA A 152 -1.79 -18.51 -24.30
CA ALA A 152 -2.58 -19.05 -25.41
C ALA A 152 -2.11 -18.48 -26.76
N ASP A 153 -1.72 -17.21 -26.80
CA ASP A 153 -1.09 -16.56 -27.96
C ASP A 153 0.14 -15.78 -27.50
N ARG A 154 1.33 -16.22 -27.94
CA ARG A 154 2.60 -15.57 -27.58
C ARG A 154 2.71 -14.10 -27.99
N ASN A 155 1.93 -13.71 -28.98
CA ASN A 155 1.93 -12.36 -29.55
C ASN A 155 0.77 -11.49 -29.05
N ALA A 156 0.09 -11.91 -27.98
CA ALA A 156 -1.01 -11.13 -27.44
C ALA A 156 -1.14 -11.26 -25.92
N MET A 157 -1.63 -10.21 -25.32
CA MET A 157 -2.29 -10.25 -24.01
C MET A 157 -3.79 -10.26 -24.28
N VAL A 158 -4.48 -11.30 -23.82
CA VAL A 158 -5.94 -11.45 -23.96
C VAL A 158 -6.58 -11.25 -22.60
N VAL A 159 -7.49 -10.30 -22.53
CA VAL A 159 -8.26 -10.01 -21.31
C VAL A 159 -9.70 -10.39 -21.55
N SER A 160 -10.28 -11.15 -20.64
CA SER A 160 -11.67 -11.60 -20.74
C SER A 160 -12.41 -11.47 -19.42
N ALA A 161 -13.71 -11.23 -19.54
CA ALA A 161 -14.67 -11.30 -18.46
C ALA A 161 -15.95 -11.98 -18.93
N ASP A 162 -16.53 -12.81 -18.07
CA ASP A 162 -17.78 -13.51 -18.39
C ASP A 162 -18.99 -12.57 -18.25
N GLU A 163 -18.83 -11.46 -17.51
CA GLU A 163 -19.86 -10.45 -17.30
C GLU A 163 -19.29 -9.03 -17.45
N GLY A 164 -20.18 -8.06 -17.65
CA GLY A 164 -19.81 -6.65 -17.77
C GLY A 164 -19.76 -6.15 -19.22
N GLU A 165 -19.45 -4.89 -19.38
CA GLU A 165 -19.28 -4.20 -20.66
C GLU A 165 -17.83 -3.83 -20.87
N VAL A 166 -17.45 -3.59 -22.15
CA VAL A 166 -16.13 -3.06 -22.47
C VAL A 166 -16.01 -1.66 -21.91
N ASP A 167 -15.18 -1.51 -20.91
CA ASP A 167 -14.86 -0.24 -20.27
C ASP A 167 -13.42 -0.30 -19.75
N PHE A 168 -12.52 0.44 -20.39
CA PHE A 168 -11.11 0.45 -20.02
C PHE A 168 -10.40 1.75 -20.43
N PHE A 169 -9.31 2.06 -19.72
CA PHE A 169 -8.43 3.15 -20.10
C PHE A 169 -7.14 2.60 -20.71
N VAL A 170 -6.63 3.32 -21.72
CA VAL A 170 -5.28 3.13 -22.23
C VAL A 170 -4.44 4.30 -21.76
N VAL A 171 -3.28 3.99 -21.22
CA VAL A 171 -2.27 4.98 -20.84
C VAL A 171 -1.00 4.75 -21.63
N THR A 172 -0.30 5.83 -22.00
CA THR A 172 0.97 5.75 -22.72
C THR A 172 2.05 6.56 -22.03
N GLY A 173 3.30 6.20 -22.23
CA GLY A 173 4.42 6.90 -21.61
C GLY A 173 5.76 6.36 -22.11
N LYS A 174 6.81 7.15 -21.92
CA LYS A 174 8.17 6.78 -22.35
C LYS A 174 8.81 5.66 -21.50
N ASP A 175 8.34 5.48 -20.28
CA ASP A 175 8.87 4.55 -19.29
C ASP A 175 7.77 4.17 -18.28
N TYR A 176 8.07 3.24 -17.36
CA TYR A 176 7.13 2.81 -16.32
C TYR A 176 6.76 3.94 -15.35
N ALA A 177 7.66 4.89 -15.13
CA ALA A 177 7.40 6.05 -14.27
C ALA A 177 6.30 6.95 -14.87
N ALA A 178 6.32 7.18 -16.17
CA ALA A 178 5.28 7.90 -16.90
C ALA A 178 3.95 7.12 -16.92
N LEU A 179 4.01 5.79 -17.08
CA LEU A 179 2.81 4.94 -17.08
C LEU A 179 2.13 4.93 -15.71
N LEU A 180 2.88 4.84 -14.61
CA LEU A 180 2.32 4.92 -13.25
C LEU A 180 1.80 6.34 -12.94
N ASP A 181 2.44 7.39 -13.45
CA ASP A 181 1.91 8.75 -13.34
C ASP A 181 0.55 8.86 -14.04
N ALA A 182 0.43 8.36 -15.27
CA ALA A 182 -0.82 8.35 -16.01
C ALA A 182 -1.90 7.49 -15.32
N TYR A 183 -1.54 6.27 -14.90
CA TYR A 183 -2.43 5.37 -14.17
C TYR A 183 -3.01 6.03 -12.92
N THR A 184 -2.17 6.66 -12.10
CA THR A 184 -2.65 7.27 -10.85
C THR A 184 -3.37 8.62 -11.07
N ARG A 185 -3.24 9.26 -12.25
CA ARG A 185 -4.15 10.36 -12.63
C ARG A 185 -5.55 9.86 -12.93
N VAL A 186 -5.68 8.66 -13.49
CA VAL A 186 -6.98 8.03 -13.74
C VAL A 186 -7.60 7.52 -12.45
N THR A 187 -6.85 6.73 -11.66
CA THR A 187 -7.39 5.97 -10.54
C THR A 187 -7.25 6.67 -9.18
N GLY A 188 -6.65 7.84 -9.17
CA GLY A 188 -6.38 8.66 -7.98
C GLY A 188 -4.97 8.52 -7.44
N ARG A 189 -4.41 9.65 -7.01
CA ARG A 189 -3.06 9.73 -6.43
C ARG A 189 -2.99 8.99 -5.09
N PRO A 190 -1.88 8.31 -4.80
CA PRO A 190 -1.67 7.72 -3.48
C PRO A 190 -1.78 8.76 -2.37
N CYS A 191 -2.44 8.41 -1.27
CA CYS A 191 -2.44 9.28 -0.09
C CYS A 191 -1.06 9.31 0.58
N MET A 192 -0.72 10.42 1.23
CA MET A 192 0.35 10.42 2.20
C MET A 192 -0.18 9.95 3.56
N LEU A 193 0.57 9.06 4.17
CA LEU A 193 0.28 8.61 5.54
C LEU A 193 0.67 9.71 6.55
N PRO A 194 0.13 9.69 7.78
CA PRO A 194 0.64 10.54 8.83
C PRO A 194 2.11 10.18 9.11
N CYS A 195 2.92 11.17 9.48
CA CYS A 195 4.38 11.01 9.59
C CYS A 195 4.81 9.82 10.45
N PHE A 196 4.10 9.54 11.55
CA PHE A 196 4.41 8.42 12.44
C PHE A 196 4.30 7.04 11.77
N ALA A 197 3.49 6.91 10.72
CA ALA A 197 3.33 5.65 9.98
C ALA A 197 4.58 5.23 9.20
N TYR A 198 5.46 6.17 8.90
CA TYR A 198 6.78 5.88 8.30
C TYR A 198 7.85 5.50 9.33
N GLY A 199 7.54 5.60 10.61
CA GLY A 199 8.34 5.05 11.70
C GLY A 199 8.20 3.53 11.79
N PHE A 200 7.89 3.05 12.98
CA PHE A 200 7.73 1.63 13.28
C PHE A 200 6.47 1.38 14.10
N MET A 201 5.70 0.39 13.71
CA MET A 201 4.55 -0.09 14.45
C MET A 201 4.86 -1.43 15.12
N PHE A 202 4.51 -1.56 16.38
CA PHE A 202 4.58 -2.79 17.15
C PHE A 202 3.16 -3.33 17.37
N GLN A 203 2.91 -4.54 16.93
CA GLN A 203 1.68 -5.27 17.20
C GLN A 203 1.81 -5.94 18.56
N ALA A 204 0.98 -5.55 19.49
CA ALA A 204 0.99 -6.15 20.82
C ALA A 204 0.47 -7.59 20.79
N ASN A 205 0.95 -8.41 21.73
CA ASN A 205 0.42 -9.76 21.90
C ASN A 205 -1.09 -9.71 22.18
N MET A 206 -1.84 -10.61 21.56
CA MET A 206 -3.30 -10.63 21.66
C MET A 206 -3.84 -10.77 23.10
N TYR A 207 -3.03 -11.25 24.02
CA TYR A 207 -3.39 -11.40 25.42
C TYR A 207 -2.96 -10.21 26.29
N ALA A 208 -2.23 -9.24 25.73
CA ALA A 208 -1.76 -8.09 26.48
C ALA A 208 -2.90 -7.29 27.11
N ASP A 209 -2.70 -6.85 28.33
CA ASP A 209 -3.59 -5.95 29.06
C ASP A 209 -3.03 -4.51 29.09
N GLU A 210 -3.78 -3.59 29.68
CA GLU A 210 -3.39 -2.19 29.77
C GLU A 210 -2.05 -1.97 30.49
N PHE A 211 -1.71 -2.82 31.48
CA PHE A 211 -0.46 -2.72 32.24
C PHE A 211 0.72 -3.19 31.40
N GLU A 212 0.56 -4.31 30.72
CA GLU A 212 1.59 -4.84 29.83
C GLU A 212 1.88 -3.87 28.68
N LEU A 213 0.86 -3.31 28.06
CA LEU A 213 1.03 -2.33 26.95
C LEU A 213 1.84 -1.10 27.40
N VAL A 214 1.51 -0.52 28.54
CA VAL A 214 2.25 0.65 29.05
C VAL A 214 3.68 0.27 29.45
N ASN A 215 3.88 -0.92 30.04
CA ASN A 215 5.20 -1.41 30.38
C ASN A 215 6.07 -1.67 29.13
N GLN A 216 5.53 -2.33 28.12
CA GLN A 216 6.22 -2.53 26.84
C GLN A 216 6.59 -1.21 26.18
N ALA A 217 5.66 -0.25 26.14
CA ALA A 217 5.92 1.09 25.59
C ALA A 217 7.05 1.81 26.33
N ARG A 218 7.15 1.62 27.65
CA ARG A 218 8.25 2.15 28.44
C ARG A 218 9.56 1.44 28.12
N LEU A 219 9.55 0.09 28.00
CA LEU A 219 10.74 -0.69 27.69
C LEU A 219 11.35 -0.31 26.31
N PHE A 220 10.52 -0.10 25.29
CA PHE A 220 11.02 0.45 24.01
C PHE A 220 11.80 1.75 24.22
N ARG A 221 11.29 2.64 25.06
CA ARG A 221 11.94 3.91 25.38
C ARG A 221 13.22 3.70 26.19
N ASP A 222 13.18 2.88 27.25
CA ASP A 222 14.29 2.63 28.14
C ASP A 222 15.47 1.97 27.42
N TYR A 223 15.19 1.08 26.48
CA TYR A 223 16.20 0.43 25.64
C TYR A 223 16.63 1.29 24.42
N GLY A 224 16.06 2.48 24.25
CA GLY A 224 16.41 3.39 23.15
C GLY A 224 16.02 2.86 21.78
N ILE A 225 14.95 2.05 21.71
CA ILE A 225 14.38 1.52 20.46
C ILE A 225 13.26 2.46 20.01
N PRO A 226 13.40 3.15 18.86
CA PRO A 226 12.33 3.98 18.32
C PRO A 226 11.10 3.15 17.97
N CYS A 227 9.92 3.67 18.32
CA CYS A 227 8.64 3.05 17.97
C CYS A 227 7.51 4.06 18.11
N ASP A 228 6.61 4.13 17.13
CA ASP A 228 5.48 5.07 17.12
C ASP A 228 4.14 4.39 17.36
N GLY A 229 3.85 3.33 16.61
CA GLY A 229 2.54 2.72 16.59
C GLY A 229 2.40 1.55 17.59
N TRP A 230 1.22 1.47 18.16
CA TRP A 230 0.79 0.36 19.03
C TRP A 230 -0.48 -0.25 18.45
N ASP A 231 -0.36 -1.39 17.81
CA ASP A 231 -1.49 -2.11 17.24
C ASP A 231 -2.04 -3.12 18.25
N LEU A 232 -3.33 -3.07 18.49
CA LEU A 232 -4.05 -3.99 19.36
C LEU A 232 -4.87 -4.96 18.53
N GLU A 233 -4.55 -6.21 18.64
CA GLU A 233 -5.21 -7.34 17.99
C GLU A 233 -6.61 -7.61 18.56
N PRO A 234 -7.45 -8.48 17.95
CA PRO A 234 -8.86 -8.69 18.32
C PRO A 234 -9.17 -8.82 19.82
N GLY A 235 -8.20 -9.22 20.62
CA GLY A 235 -8.34 -9.35 22.09
C GLY A 235 -8.64 -8.04 22.83
N TRP A 236 -8.56 -6.89 22.19
CA TRP A 236 -8.97 -5.62 22.78
C TRP A 236 -10.49 -5.49 22.96
N MET A 237 -11.27 -6.23 22.15
CA MET A 237 -12.73 -6.20 22.18
C MET A 237 -13.29 -7.06 23.31
N GLU A 238 -14.41 -6.67 23.86
CA GLU A 238 -15.13 -7.45 24.92
C GLU A 238 -15.49 -8.84 24.42
N TYR A 239 -15.96 -8.93 23.17
CA TYR A 239 -16.12 -10.18 22.46
C TYR A 239 -15.05 -10.28 21.40
N PHE A 240 -14.30 -11.36 21.43
CA PHE A 240 -13.23 -11.62 20.49
C PHE A 240 -13.83 -11.69 19.06
N TYR A 241 -13.22 -11.00 18.09
CA TYR A 241 -13.78 -10.86 16.74
C TYR A 241 -15.21 -10.30 16.72
N ASP A 242 -15.46 -9.25 17.49
CA ASP A 242 -16.78 -8.61 17.48
C ASP A 242 -17.01 -7.86 16.17
N PHE A 243 -17.79 -8.45 15.27
CA PHE A 243 -18.18 -7.84 13.98
C PHE A 243 -19.29 -6.79 14.12
N THR A 244 -19.84 -6.59 15.31
CA THR A 244 -20.99 -5.70 15.48
C THR A 244 -20.60 -4.24 15.64
N THR A 245 -21.54 -3.35 15.38
CA THR A 245 -21.42 -1.92 15.66
C THR A 245 -21.42 -1.60 17.17
N LYS A 246 -21.78 -2.56 18.00
CA LYS A 246 -21.87 -2.45 19.47
C LYS A 246 -20.58 -2.81 20.20
N LYS A 247 -19.49 -3.11 19.47
CA LYS A 247 -18.21 -3.49 20.09
C LYS A 247 -17.77 -2.50 21.15
N THR A 248 -17.17 -3.04 22.20
CA THR A 248 -16.65 -2.30 23.34
C THR A 248 -15.29 -2.85 23.76
N TRP A 249 -14.60 -2.16 24.64
CA TRP A 249 -13.37 -2.64 25.25
C TRP A 249 -13.62 -3.88 26.10
N ASN A 250 -12.67 -4.79 26.07
CA ASN A 250 -12.61 -5.92 27.01
C ASN A 250 -12.34 -5.41 28.41
N THR A 251 -13.37 -5.43 29.25
CA THR A 251 -13.34 -4.84 30.61
C THR A 251 -12.43 -5.59 31.59
N LYS A 252 -12.03 -6.82 31.27
CA LYS A 252 -11.08 -7.59 32.09
C LYS A 252 -9.63 -7.21 31.80
N ARG A 253 -9.34 -6.68 30.62
CA ARG A 253 -8.00 -6.27 30.19
C ARG A 253 -7.80 -4.76 30.21
N PHE A 254 -8.87 -4.02 29.89
CA PHE A 254 -8.87 -2.57 29.72
C PHE A 254 -9.94 -1.96 30.62
N HIS A 255 -9.61 -1.79 31.89
CA HIS A 255 -10.59 -1.43 32.92
C HIS A 255 -11.15 -0.03 32.73
N TYR A 256 -10.30 0.94 32.40
CA TYR A 256 -10.67 2.35 32.32
C TYR A 256 -10.03 3.01 31.11
N PRO A 257 -10.54 2.72 29.90
CA PRO A 257 -9.99 3.35 28.69
C PRO A 257 -10.23 4.88 28.68
N VAL A 258 -11.33 5.33 29.30
CA VAL A 258 -11.67 6.74 29.40
C VAL A 258 -12.26 7.06 30.77
N TYR A 259 -11.79 8.13 31.39
CA TYR A 259 -12.49 8.78 32.51
C TYR A 259 -13.45 9.83 32.00
N THR A 260 -14.60 9.95 32.66
CA THR A 260 -15.60 10.99 32.36
C THR A 260 -15.09 12.38 32.71
N SER A 261 -15.53 13.37 31.97
CA SER A 261 -15.27 14.81 32.13
C SER A 261 -13.81 15.25 31.85
N SER A 262 -13.26 16.11 32.63
CA SER A 262 -11.95 16.72 32.44
C SER A 262 -10.76 15.80 32.71
N MET A 263 -10.99 14.63 33.27
CA MET A 263 -9.94 13.65 33.49
C MET A 263 -9.69 12.85 32.23
N ARG A 264 -8.45 12.85 31.83
CA ARG A 264 -8.02 12.17 30.62
C ARG A 264 -7.94 10.67 30.81
N LYS A 265 -7.86 9.99 29.72
CA LYS A 265 -7.64 8.56 29.52
C LYS A 265 -6.53 8.06 30.44
N THR A 266 -6.70 6.88 30.98
CA THR A 266 -5.72 6.26 31.90
C THR A 266 -4.51 5.73 31.13
N TRP A 267 -4.57 4.48 30.70
CA TRP A 267 -3.47 3.81 29.99
C TRP A 267 -3.22 4.40 28.59
N ILE A 268 -4.27 4.80 27.86
CA ILE A 268 -4.12 5.43 26.53
C ILE A 268 -3.35 6.74 26.66
N HIS A 269 -3.65 7.56 27.68
CA HIS A 269 -2.90 8.78 27.93
C HIS A 269 -1.43 8.50 28.32
N ALA A 270 -1.17 7.39 29.04
CA ALA A 270 0.19 6.98 29.33
C ALA A 270 0.96 6.61 28.05
N LEU A 271 0.33 5.91 27.11
CA LEU A 271 0.90 5.64 25.78
C LEU A 271 1.17 6.94 25.00
N GLU A 272 0.22 7.87 24.96
CA GLU A 272 0.39 9.18 24.31
C GLU A 272 1.61 9.94 24.86
N ARG A 273 1.79 9.96 26.18
CA ARG A 273 2.96 10.60 26.82
C ARG A 273 4.28 9.91 26.50
N LEU A 274 4.25 8.64 26.14
CA LEU A 274 5.40 7.89 25.65
C LEU A 274 5.62 8.06 24.12
N GLY A 275 4.80 8.89 23.46
CA GLY A 275 4.85 9.14 22.02
C GLY A 275 4.17 8.07 21.18
N LYS A 276 3.38 7.17 21.79
CA LYS A 276 2.74 6.05 21.09
C LYS A 276 1.40 6.44 20.50
N LYS A 277 1.10 5.92 19.31
CA LYS A 277 -0.13 6.07 18.55
C LYS A 277 -0.90 4.76 18.59
N LEU A 278 -2.14 4.80 19.06
CA LEU A 278 -2.98 3.62 19.23
C LEU A 278 -3.64 3.25 17.91
N CYS A 279 -3.38 2.04 17.43
CA CYS A 279 -4.07 1.37 16.33
C CYS A 279 -4.99 0.30 16.87
N LEU A 280 -6.18 0.16 16.31
CA LEU A 280 -7.13 -0.88 16.71
C LEU A 280 -7.41 -1.79 15.52
N TRP A 281 -7.19 -3.08 15.72
CA TRP A 281 -7.60 -4.10 14.78
C TRP A 281 -9.14 -4.14 14.65
N LEU A 282 -9.62 -4.20 13.43
CA LEU A 282 -11.02 -4.33 13.08
C LEU A 282 -11.18 -5.45 12.07
N CYS A 283 -12.35 -6.02 11.99
CA CYS A 283 -12.72 -6.94 10.94
C CYS A 283 -13.74 -6.28 10.01
N ILE A 284 -13.55 -6.45 8.71
CA ILE A 284 -14.45 -5.92 7.69
C ILE A 284 -15.48 -6.94 7.19
N ASN A 285 -15.61 -8.08 7.86
CA ASN A 285 -16.58 -9.13 7.53
C ASN A 285 -17.97 -8.89 8.11
N TYR A 286 -18.31 -7.69 8.44
CA TYR A 286 -19.64 -7.34 8.92
C TYR A 286 -20.77 -7.81 8.02
N ASP A 287 -20.49 -7.85 6.76
CA ASP A 287 -21.42 -8.24 5.75
C ASP A 287 -21.92 -9.69 5.89
N LEU A 288 -21.18 -10.57 6.53
CA LEU A 288 -21.64 -11.94 6.80
C LEU A 288 -22.86 -11.95 7.72
N LEU A 289 -22.80 -11.23 8.84
CA LEU A 289 -23.92 -11.12 9.76
C LEU A 289 -25.10 -10.41 9.13
N VAL A 290 -24.82 -9.33 8.42
CA VAL A 290 -25.86 -8.56 7.74
C VAL A 290 -26.48 -9.36 6.61
N TYR A 291 -25.72 -10.16 5.90
CA TYR A 291 -26.22 -11.03 4.86
C TYR A 291 -27.24 -12.04 5.43
N GLU A 292 -26.92 -12.68 6.57
CA GLU A 292 -27.86 -13.61 7.23
C GLU A 292 -29.13 -12.93 7.69
N GLU A 293 -29.02 -11.73 8.25
CA GLU A 293 -30.19 -10.92 8.60
C GLU A 293 -31.04 -10.59 7.36
N LEU A 294 -30.40 -10.16 6.28
CA LEU A 294 -31.10 -9.85 5.03
C LEU A 294 -31.76 -11.08 4.42
N CYS A 295 -31.17 -12.27 4.56
CA CYS A 295 -31.80 -13.52 4.17
C CYS A 295 -33.02 -13.82 5.03
N ALA A 296 -32.93 -13.60 6.35
CA ALA A 296 -34.05 -13.80 7.28
C ALA A 296 -35.20 -12.81 7.02
N GLU A 297 -34.89 -11.59 6.59
CA GLU A 297 -35.87 -10.58 6.21
C GLU A 297 -36.41 -10.73 4.78
N GLY A 298 -35.89 -11.70 4.00
CA GLY A 298 -36.28 -11.91 2.60
C GLY A 298 -35.68 -10.87 1.63
N LYS A 299 -34.74 -10.05 2.08
CA LYS A 299 -34.09 -9.01 1.28
C LYS A 299 -32.86 -9.52 0.51
N ALA A 300 -32.28 -10.63 0.95
CA ALA A 300 -31.24 -11.35 0.25
C ALA A 300 -31.62 -12.82 0.09
N ARG A 301 -30.88 -13.57 -0.73
CA ARG A 301 -31.10 -14.98 -0.96
C ARG A 301 -29.89 -15.76 -0.50
N PRO A 302 -30.06 -16.85 0.28
CA PRO A 302 -28.97 -17.75 0.62
C PRO A 302 -28.37 -18.35 -0.64
N SER A 303 -27.06 -18.57 -0.64
CA SER A 303 -26.41 -19.32 -1.70
C SER A 303 -26.94 -20.75 -1.75
N LYS A 304 -27.16 -21.26 -2.97
CA LYS A 304 -27.53 -22.67 -3.19
C LYS A 304 -26.31 -23.58 -3.17
N GLU A 305 -25.14 -23.04 -3.44
CA GLU A 305 -23.89 -23.77 -3.43
C GLU A 305 -23.23 -23.56 -2.06
N LYS A 306 -23.19 -24.60 -1.24
CA LYS A 306 -22.36 -24.61 -0.04
C LYS A 306 -20.90 -24.73 -0.49
N SER A 307 -20.11 -23.70 -0.31
CA SER A 307 -18.66 -23.84 -0.38
C SER A 307 -18.22 -24.76 0.78
N LYS A 308 -17.05 -25.38 0.69
CA LYS A 308 -16.48 -26.12 1.82
C LYS A 308 -16.25 -25.22 3.05
N ASN A 309 -16.38 -23.92 2.85
CA ASN A 309 -16.14 -22.85 3.80
C ASN A 309 -17.43 -22.07 4.13
N ASP A 310 -18.62 -22.63 3.82
CA ASP A 310 -19.94 -21.98 3.98
C ASP A 310 -20.43 -21.83 5.42
N LYS A 311 -19.75 -22.42 6.32
CA LYS A 311 -19.90 -22.01 7.70
C LYS A 311 -19.10 -20.73 7.83
N ALA A 312 -19.68 -19.76 8.47
CA ALA A 312 -18.94 -18.62 8.98
C ALA A 312 -17.76 -19.17 9.80
N ILE A 313 -16.78 -19.72 9.09
CA ILE A 313 -15.57 -20.37 9.60
C ILE A 313 -14.87 -19.47 10.59
N ILE A 314 -15.00 -18.20 10.36
CA ILE A 314 -14.56 -17.16 11.26
C ILE A 314 -15.21 -17.28 12.64
N VAL A 315 -16.40 -17.86 12.74
CA VAL A 315 -17.11 -17.93 14.02
C VAL A 315 -16.92 -19.29 14.69
N GLU A 316 -17.11 -20.38 13.99
CA GLU A 316 -17.09 -21.71 14.63
C GLU A 316 -15.69 -22.27 14.93
N GLY A 317 -14.75 -22.19 13.97
CA GLY A 317 -13.41 -22.74 14.16
C GLY A 317 -12.43 -21.77 14.82
N PHE A 318 -12.55 -20.49 14.49
CA PHE A 318 -11.62 -19.49 14.95
C PHE A 318 -11.83 -19.10 16.41
N PHE A 319 -13.06 -19.09 16.90
CA PHE A 319 -13.34 -18.80 18.29
C PHE A 319 -12.90 -19.94 19.23
N ASP A 320 -13.04 -21.18 18.83
CA ASP A 320 -12.63 -22.32 19.66
C ASP A 320 -11.11 -22.39 19.82
N GLU A 321 -10.36 -22.08 18.77
CA GLU A 321 -8.91 -22.13 18.78
C GLU A 321 -8.28 -20.93 19.48
N HIS A 322 -8.91 -19.76 19.40
CA HIS A 322 -8.30 -18.47 19.72
C HIS A 322 -8.90 -17.77 20.92
N THR A 323 -10.02 -18.25 21.42
CA THR A 323 -10.70 -17.68 22.60
C THR A 323 -10.33 -18.36 23.90
N GLU A 324 -9.46 -19.39 23.89
CA GLU A 324 -9.11 -20.18 25.09
C GLU A 324 -10.33 -20.68 25.85
N GLY A 325 -11.38 -21.10 25.16
CA GLY A 325 -12.63 -21.52 25.77
C GLY A 325 -13.47 -20.39 26.37
N ARG A 326 -13.18 -19.10 26.05
CA ARG A 326 -13.98 -17.96 26.51
C ARG A 326 -15.38 -17.94 25.90
N PHE A 327 -15.50 -18.50 24.69
CA PHE A 327 -16.78 -18.67 24.02
C PHE A 327 -16.98 -20.13 23.72
N SER A 328 -18.07 -20.68 24.24
CA SER A 328 -18.56 -21.94 23.74
C SER A 328 -19.08 -21.78 22.32
N GLU A 329 -19.11 -22.85 21.55
CA GLU A 329 -19.75 -22.88 20.22
C GLU A 329 -21.14 -22.20 20.22
N LYS A 330 -21.90 -22.38 21.31
CA LYS A 330 -23.22 -21.74 21.48
C LYS A 330 -23.13 -20.23 21.63
N GLU A 331 -22.08 -19.72 22.22
CA GLU A 331 -21.87 -18.26 22.37
C GLU A 331 -21.36 -17.64 21.09
N ALA A 332 -20.49 -18.34 20.34
CA ALA A 332 -20.08 -17.95 19.03
C ALA A 332 -21.29 -17.83 18.07
N ILE A 333 -22.14 -18.87 18.03
CA ILE A 333 -23.40 -18.87 17.26
C ILE A 333 -24.33 -17.73 17.71
N ARG A 334 -24.37 -17.40 19.00
CA ARG A 334 -25.17 -16.30 19.52
C ARG A 334 -24.62 -14.93 19.06
N LEU A 335 -23.31 -14.80 18.91
CA LEU A 335 -22.71 -13.58 18.35
C LEU A 335 -23.14 -13.35 16.90
N ASP A 336 -23.18 -14.41 16.11
CA ASP A 336 -23.66 -14.38 14.72
C ASP A 336 -25.11 -13.94 14.58
N LYS A 337 -25.91 -14.26 15.56
CA LYS A 337 -27.34 -13.93 15.55
C LYS A 337 -27.68 -12.58 16.18
N ARG A 338 -26.69 -11.78 16.54
CA ARG A 338 -26.95 -10.44 17.08
C ARG A 338 -27.55 -9.55 15.99
N THR A 339 -28.58 -8.83 16.37
CA THR A 339 -29.17 -7.79 15.52
C THR A 339 -28.18 -6.65 15.42
N VAL A 340 -27.76 -6.34 14.22
CA VAL A 340 -26.90 -5.19 13.91
C VAL A 340 -27.81 -4.00 13.63
N GLU A 341 -27.67 -2.93 14.41
CA GLU A 341 -28.48 -1.72 14.24
C GLU A 341 -28.17 -1.02 12.92
N THR A 342 -26.92 -1.02 12.55
CA THR A 342 -26.43 -0.48 11.29
C THR A 342 -25.64 -1.56 10.60
N ARG A 343 -25.84 -1.70 9.33
CA ARG A 343 -25.32 -2.80 8.56
C ARG A 343 -24.13 -2.37 7.74
N ALA A 344 -23.19 -3.24 7.58
CA ALA A 344 -21.99 -2.98 6.79
C ALA A 344 -22.30 -2.88 5.30
N ASP A 345 -23.22 -3.70 4.80
CA ASP A 345 -23.67 -3.64 3.41
C ASP A 345 -24.42 -2.34 3.10
N LEU A 346 -24.89 -1.63 4.13
CA LEU A 346 -25.35 -0.26 3.99
C LEU A 346 -24.23 0.67 3.51
N ALA A 347 -22.99 0.28 3.61
CA ALA A 347 -21.89 0.98 2.94
C ALA A 347 -22.14 1.11 1.43
N LEU A 348 -22.90 0.19 0.83
CA LEU A 348 -23.33 0.24 -0.56
C LEU A 348 -24.64 1.00 -0.79
N GLU A 349 -25.41 1.26 0.27
CA GLU A 349 -26.73 1.92 0.21
C GLU A 349 -26.76 3.32 0.77
N ILE A 350 -25.76 3.68 1.53
CA ILE A 350 -25.80 4.86 2.36
C ILE A 350 -25.77 6.15 1.56
N PRO A 351 -26.45 7.16 2.08
CA PRO A 351 -26.40 8.51 1.53
C PRO A 351 -25.01 9.07 1.24
N VAL A 352 -24.04 8.68 2.03
CA VAL A 352 -22.63 9.10 1.85
C VAL A 352 -22.01 8.66 0.54
N PHE A 353 -22.51 7.61 -0.07
CA PHE A 353 -22.11 7.21 -1.42
C PHE A 353 -22.96 7.86 -2.51
N ARG A 354 -23.87 8.74 -2.13
CA ARG A 354 -24.52 9.60 -3.10
C ARG A 354 -23.54 10.62 -3.66
N PRO A 355 -23.71 11.01 -4.91
CA PRO A 355 -22.82 11.96 -5.57
C PRO A 355 -22.56 13.26 -4.81
N ASP A 356 -23.56 13.76 -4.15
CA ASP A 356 -23.55 15.00 -3.36
C ASP A 356 -22.79 14.88 -2.03
N ASN A 357 -22.65 13.67 -1.49
CA ASN A 357 -21.97 13.41 -0.21
C ASN A 357 -20.51 12.99 -0.35
N LEU A 358 -20.01 12.87 -1.56
CA LEU A 358 -18.64 12.38 -1.82
C LEU A 358 -17.65 13.51 -2.14
N THR A 359 -18.10 14.74 -2.17
CA THR A 359 -17.31 15.89 -2.58
C THR A 359 -17.18 16.94 -1.49
N GLY A 360 -15.96 17.16 -1.02
CA GLY A 360 -15.61 18.30 -0.19
C GLY A 360 -16.18 18.30 1.24
N ALA A 361 -16.48 19.49 1.76
CA ALA A 361 -16.83 19.74 3.15
C ALA A 361 -18.16 19.12 3.63
N GLU A 362 -18.96 18.60 2.72
CA GLU A 362 -20.23 17.94 3.02
C GLU A 362 -20.08 16.44 3.31
N GLN A 363 -18.86 15.90 3.25
CA GLN A 363 -18.59 14.55 3.71
C GLN A 363 -18.80 14.49 5.20
N ASP A 364 -19.91 13.90 5.54
CA ASP A 364 -20.30 13.76 6.93
C ASP A 364 -19.47 12.66 7.61
N ALA A 365 -18.74 13.04 8.66
CA ALA A 365 -18.14 12.09 9.60
C ALA A 365 -19.19 11.20 10.30
N THR A 366 -20.45 11.35 9.98
CA THR A 366 -21.57 10.52 10.41
C THR A 366 -21.80 9.31 9.52
N GLU A 367 -20.89 9.00 8.61
CA GLU A 367 -20.93 7.74 7.85
C GLU A 367 -21.09 6.55 8.78
N PRO A 368 -21.98 5.59 8.49
CA PRO A 368 -22.41 4.57 9.45
C PRO A 368 -21.27 3.76 10.06
N TRP A 369 -20.29 3.36 9.28
CA TRP A 369 -19.14 2.65 9.79
C TRP A 369 -18.32 3.47 10.75
N PHE A 370 -17.83 4.59 10.28
CA PHE A 370 -16.99 5.47 11.04
C PHE A 370 -17.74 6.05 12.24
N GLN A 371 -19.03 6.27 12.12
CA GLN A 371 -19.87 6.75 13.23
C GLN A 371 -19.76 5.83 14.46
N HIS A 372 -19.75 4.51 14.26
CA HIS A 372 -19.61 3.54 15.35
C HIS A 372 -18.20 3.47 15.93
N LEU A 373 -17.22 3.98 15.19
CA LEU A 373 -15.80 4.00 15.60
C LEU A 373 -15.36 5.33 16.21
N LYS A 374 -16.14 6.41 16.06
CA LYS A 374 -15.85 7.73 16.65
C LYS A 374 -15.50 7.66 18.13
N LYS A 375 -16.24 6.87 18.89
CA LYS A 375 -16.00 6.68 20.34
C LYS A 375 -14.57 6.22 20.64
N PHE A 376 -13.99 5.39 19.80
CA PHE A 376 -12.62 4.92 19.97
C PHE A 376 -11.60 6.00 19.57
N VAL A 377 -11.92 6.81 18.55
CA VAL A 377 -11.12 7.99 18.17
C VAL A 377 -11.13 9.01 19.31
N ASP A 378 -12.29 9.29 19.90
CA ASP A 378 -12.42 10.18 21.08
C ASP A 378 -11.66 9.63 22.29
N GLN A 379 -11.53 8.32 22.37
CA GLN A 379 -10.77 7.63 23.41
C GLN A 379 -9.25 7.60 23.12
N GLY A 380 -8.80 7.92 21.90
CA GLY A 380 -7.40 8.06 21.55
C GLY A 380 -6.90 7.13 20.45
N ALA A 381 -7.76 6.36 19.81
CA ALA A 381 -7.36 5.63 18.61
C ALA A 381 -6.99 6.61 17.50
N THR A 382 -5.84 6.37 16.86
CA THR A 382 -5.28 7.23 15.80
C THR A 382 -5.12 6.50 14.48
N ALA A 383 -5.31 5.18 14.50
CA ALA A 383 -5.18 4.29 13.35
C ALA A 383 -6.12 3.08 13.50
N PHE A 384 -6.40 2.44 12.38
CA PHE A 384 -7.19 1.22 12.34
C PHE A 384 -6.57 0.21 11.38
N LYS A 385 -6.40 -1.04 11.84
CA LYS A 385 -6.01 -2.18 11.03
C LYS A 385 -7.27 -2.97 10.69
N MET A 386 -7.73 -2.88 9.46
CA MET A 386 -8.95 -3.52 8.98
C MET A 386 -8.63 -4.82 8.28
N ASP A 387 -8.82 -5.92 8.94
CA ASP A 387 -8.44 -7.25 8.46
C ASP A 387 -9.64 -8.04 7.93
N ALA A 388 -9.36 -9.20 7.35
CA ALA A 388 -10.30 -10.25 6.98
C ALA A 388 -11.33 -9.90 5.89
N GLY A 389 -11.12 -8.85 5.09
CA GLY A 389 -12.05 -8.51 3.99
C GLY A 389 -12.07 -9.56 2.89
N ALA A 390 -10.90 -10.11 2.54
CA ALA A 390 -10.79 -11.17 1.54
C ALA A 390 -11.32 -12.52 2.02
N GLN A 391 -11.70 -12.65 3.28
CA GLN A 391 -12.38 -13.82 3.81
C GLN A 391 -13.88 -13.85 3.48
N VAL A 392 -14.37 -12.83 2.80
CA VAL A 392 -15.71 -12.85 2.21
C VAL A 392 -15.72 -13.87 1.09
N PHE A 393 -16.41 -14.98 1.31
CA PHE A 393 -16.48 -16.09 0.35
C PHE A 393 -17.40 -15.74 -0.82
N GLU A 394 -17.14 -16.36 -1.98
CA GLU A 394 -18.01 -16.29 -3.15
C GLU A 394 -19.33 -16.98 -2.88
N TRP A 395 -20.38 -16.22 -2.77
CA TRP A 395 -21.74 -16.75 -2.71
C TRP A 395 -22.54 -16.26 -3.92
N LYS A 396 -22.67 -17.10 -4.90
CA LYS A 396 -23.25 -16.74 -6.20
C LYS A 396 -24.65 -16.14 -6.12
N ASP A 397 -25.45 -16.56 -5.14
CA ASP A 397 -26.84 -16.10 -4.96
C ASP A 397 -26.95 -14.92 -3.98
N ARG A 398 -25.83 -14.44 -3.43
CA ARG A 398 -25.81 -13.34 -2.48
C ARG A 398 -26.28 -12.04 -3.12
N LEU A 399 -27.12 -11.31 -2.40
CA LEU A 399 -27.53 -9.96 -2.74
C LEU A 399 -27.05 -9.00 -1.65
N TRP A 400 -26.00 -8.28 -1.95
CA TRP A 400 -25.48 -7.21 -1.11
C TRP A 400 -26.47 -6.05 -1.06
N ALA A 401 -26.78 -5.56 0.13
CA ALA A 401 -27.80 -4.53 0.34
C ALA A 401 -29.15 -4.86 -0.32
N GLY A 402 -29.46 -6.14 -0.50
CA GLY A 402 -30.68 -6.60 -1.13
C GLY A 402 -30.77 -6.39 -2.65
N LYS A 403 -29.72 -5.93 -3.32
CA LYS A 403 -29.77 -5.60 -4.76
C LYS A 403 -28.55 -5.98 -5.58
N TYR A 404 -27.33 -5.94 -5.03
CA TYR A 404 -26.12 -6.21 -5.79
C TYR A 404 -25.74 -7.68 -5.69
N ARG A 405 -25.40 -8.31 -6.82
CA ARG A 405 -24.87 -9.66 -6.83
C ARG A 405 -23.42 -9.65 -6.34
N ASP A 406 -22.97 -10.73 -5.75
CA ASP A 406 -21.58 -10.87 -5.29
C ASP A 406 -20.58 -10.59 -6.40
N ALA A 407 -20.82 -11.11 -7.61
CA ALA A 407 -19.99 -10.86 -8.78
C ALA A 407 -19.77 -9.36 -9.12
N GLU A 408 -20.68 -8.48 -8.71
CA GLU A 408 -20.60 -7.05 -8.96
C GLU A 408 -19.78 -6.30 -7.90
N VAL A 409 -19.81 -6.76 -6.66
CA VAL A 409 -19.28 -5.98 -5.51
C VAL A 409 -18.11 -6.63 -4.79
N HIS A 410 -17.78 -7.87 -5.06
CA HIS A 410 -16.71 -8.59 -4.39
C HIS A 410 -15.35 -7.84 -4.45
N ASN A 411 -14.93 -7.41 -5.63
CA ASN A 411 -13.73 -6.59 -5.79
C ASN A 411 -13.93 -5.11 -5.38
N LEU A 412 -15.16 -4.64 -5.32
CA LEU A 412 -15.48 -3.25 -4.98
C LEU A 412 -15.54 -3.02 -3.46
N TYR A 413 -16.06 -3.99 -2.73
CA TYR A 413 -16.38 -3.82 -1.31
C TYR A 413 -15.21 -3.26 -0.46
N PRO A 414 -13.98 -3.76 -0.56
CA PRO A 414 -12.87 -3.21 0.22
C PRO A 414 -12.52 -1.77 -0.14
N LEU A 415 -12.71 -1.38 -1.40
CA LEU A 415 -12.50 0.01 -1.83
C LEU A 415 -13.50 0.95 -1.17
N VAL A 416 -14.76 0.58 -1.19
CA VAL A 416 -15.85 1.37 -0.58
C VAL A 416 -15.60 1.50 0.91
N TYR A 417 -15.25 0.41 1.56
CA TYR A 417 -14.94 0.37 2.98
C TYR A 417 -13.74 1.24 3.36
N SER A 418 -12.62 1.08 2.64
CA SER A 418 -11.43 1.88 2.87
C SER A 418 -11.67 3.37 2.64
N LYS A 419 -12.43 3.72 1.58
CA LYS A 419 -12.84 5.09 1.30
C LYS A 419 -13.65 5.68 2.44
N GLN A 420 -14.64 4.96 2.92
CA GLN A 420 -15.51 5.40 4.02
C GLN A 420 -14.72 5.65 5.31
N MET A 421 -13.82 4.73 5.66
CA MET A 421 -12.98 4.86 6.84
C MET A 421 -12.01 6.04 6.72
N TYR A 422 -11.37 6.19 5.55
CA TYR A 422 -10.47 7.29 5.27
C TYR A 422 -11.18 8.64 5.39
N GLN A 423 -12.30 8.79 4.69
CA GLN A 423 -13.05 10.05 4.65
C GLN A 423 -13.66 10.38 6.00
N GLY A 424 -14.26 9.40 6.67
CA GLY A 424 -14.85 9.60 7.98
C GLY A 424 -13.82 10.04 9.02
N PHE A 425 -12.65 9.38 9.08
CA PHE A 425 -11.59 9.78 9.99
C PHE A 425 -11.04 11.17 9.66
N ALA A 426 -10.76 11.43 8.38
CA ALA A 426 -10.23 12.72 7.93
C ALA A 426 -11.16 13.88 8.27
N THR A 427 -12.46 13.75 7.95
CA THR A 427 -13.48 14.78 8.22
C THR A 427 -13.68 15.01 9.72
N TYR A 428 -13.68 13.93 10.51
CA TYR A 428 -13.92 14.04 11.94
C TYR A 428 -12.75 14.64 12.72
N THR A 429 -11.51 14.35 12.28
CA THR A 429 -10.31 14.69 13.04
C THR A 429 -9.49 15.82 12.43
N ASP A 430 -9.75 16.19 11.18
CA ASP A 430 -8.91 17.07 10.36
C ASP A 430 -7.45 16.58 10.27
N ARG A 431 -7.25 15.24 10.28
CA ARG A 431 -5.94 14.59 10.24
C ARG A 431 -5.88 13.54 9.16
N ARG A 432 -4.65 13.25 8.69
CA ARG A 432 -4.38 12.12 7.78
C ARG A 432 -4.79 10.82 8.43
N PRO A 433 -5.63 10.03 7.77
CA PRO A 433 -5.96 8.70 8.24
C PRO A 433 -4.76 7.73 8.08
N PHE A 434 -4.63 6.82 9.03
CA PHE A 434 -3.83 5.62 8.86
C PHE A 434 -4.75 4.42 9.03
N VAL A 435 -5.33 4.01 7.92
CA VAL A 435 -6.30 2.92 7.81
C VAL A 435 -5.63 1.83 7.00
N ILE A 436 -5.19 0.77 7.66
CA ILE A 436 -4.48 -0.37 7.06
C ILE A 436 -5.52 -1.39 6.61
N ASN A 437 -5.46 -1.84 5.37
CA ASN A 437 -6.35 -2.87 4.85
C ASN A 437 -5.55 -3.84 3.96
N PRO A 438 -5.65 -5.16 4.14
CA PRO A 438 -5.01 -6.12 3.25
C PRO A 438 -5.68 -6.19 1.89
N ASP A 439 -6.96 -5.81 1.82
CA ASP A 439 -7.83 -6.03 0.67
C ASP A 439 -8.01 -4.76 -0.13
N GLY A 440 -7.86 -4.87 -1.44
CA GLY A 440 -7.96 -3.71 -2.31
C GLY A 440 -8.10 -4.05 -3.78
N TYR A 441 -8.29 -2.99 -4.56
CA TYR A 441 -8.46 -3.03 -6.02
C TYR A 441 -7.92 -1.74 -6.63
N ALA A 442 -8.08 -1.51 -7.95
CA ALA A 442 -7.62 -0.27 -8.57
C ALA A 442 -8.26 0.98 -7.94
N GLY A 443 -7.44 1.93 -7.53
CA GLY A 443 -7.89 3.15 -6.83
C GLY A 443 -7.73 3.09 -5.29
N TYR A 444 -7.42 1.93 -4.75
CA TYR A 444 -7.22 1.70 -3.32
C TYR A 444 -6.12 2.58 -2.71
N GLN A 445 -5.07 2.88 -3.45
CA GLN A 445 -3.93 3.70 -3.02
C GLN A 445 -4.30 5.09 -2.49
N GLN A 446 -5.48 5.59 -2.83
CA GLN A 446 -5.99 6.88 -2.36
C GLN A 446 -6.35 6.86 -0.87
N PHE A 447 -6.66 5.68 -0.32
CA PHE A 447 -7.32 5.55 0.97
C PHE A 447 -6.52 4.75 2.00
N SER A 448 -5.64 3.86 1.56
CA SER A 448 -4.99 2.90 2.45
C SER A 448 -3.59 2.54 1.97
N PRO A 449 -2.64 2.29 2.88
CA PRO A 449 -1.43 1.55 2.56
C PRO A 449 -1.74 0.09 2.30
N SER A 450 -0.95 -0.54 1.45
CA SER A 450 -1.06 -1.97 1.17
C SER A 450 -0.40 -2.80 2.26
N TRP A 451 -1.05 -3.89 2.62
CA TRP A 451 -0.55 -4.88 3.55
C TRP A 451 -0.70 -6.29 2.94
N ALA A 452 0.41 -6.98 2.71
CA ALA A 452 0.41 -8.29 2.05
C ALA A 452 -0.02 -9.44 2.99
N GLY A 453 -0.63 -9.13 4.13
CA GLY A 453 -1.20 -10.09 5.07
C GLY A 453 -0.19 -10.78 5.97
N ASP A 454 -0.63 -11.89 6.56
CA ASP A 454 0.09 -12.73 7.53
C ASP A 454 1.19 -13.57 6.84
N THR A 455 2.19 -12.92 6.28
CA THR A 455 3.22 -13.61 5.48
C THR A 455 4.57 -13.72 6.17
N GLY A 456 4.75 -13.02 7.29
CA GLY A 456 5.99 -12.98 8.04
C GLY A 456 7.17 -12.31 7.33
N GLY A 457 6.98 -11.82 6.09
CA GLY A 457 8.06 -11.37 5.21
C GLY A 457 8.62 -12.51 4.36
N GLY A 458 9.79 -12.30 3.74
CA GLY A 458 10.47 -13.30 2.93
C GLY A 458 10.31 -13.08 1.42
N PRO A 459 10.94 -13.95 0.59
CA PRO A 459 11.05 -13.71 -0.86
C PRO A 459 9.73 -13.58 -1.59
N LYS A 460 8.72 -14.40 -1.28
CA LYS A 460 7.39 -14.33 -1.91
C LYS A 460 6.65 -13.05 -1.55
N THR A 461 6.81 -12.57 -0.33
CA THR A 461 6.25 -11.28 0.11
C THR A 461 6.91 -10.13 -0.64
N LEU A 462 8.22 -10.19 -0.84
CA LEU A 462 8.95 -9.19 -1.62
C LEU A 462 8.46 -9.15 -3.08
N VAL A 463 8.20 -10.31 -3.71
CA VAL A 463 7.57 -10.39 -5.05
C VAL A 463 6.19 -9.71 -5.04
N SER A 464 5.34 -10.01 -4.04
CA SER A 464 4.04 -9.36 -3.88
C SER A 464 4.17 -7.84 -3.77
N CYS A 465 5.06 -7.35 -2.91
CA CYS A 465 5.30 -5.91 -2.72
C CYS A 465 5.77 -5.23 -4.01
N HIS A 466 6.64 -5.87 -4.79
CA HIS A 466 7.08 -5.34 -6.08
C HIS A 466 5.97 -5.33 -7.13
N ASN A 467 5.11 -6.34 -7.15
CA ASN A 467 3.93 -6.37 -8.01
C ASN A 467 2.95 -5.24 -7.66
N LEU A 468 2.73 -5.00 -6.37
CA LEU A 468 1.93 -3.87 -5.89
C LEU A 468 2.57 -2.53 -6.26
N ALA A 469 3.90 -2.40 -6.11
CA ALA A 469 4.66 -1.23 -6.53
C ALA A 469 4.43 -0.89 -8.01
N MET A 470 4.51 -1.91 -8.88
CA MET A 470 4.26 -1.77 -10.33
C MET A 470 2.76 -1.69 -10.69
N SER A 471 1.89 -1.65 -9.68
CA SER A 471 0.43 -1.47 -9.83
C SER A 471 -0.07 -0.18 -9.17
N GLY A 472 0.83 0.78 -8.89
CA GLY A 472 0.49 2.07 -8.33
C GLY A 472 0.20 2.07 -6.82
N GLN A 473 0.63 1.02 -6.11
CA GLN A 473 0.50 0.89 -4.66
C GLN A 473 1.88 1.17 -4.01
N PRO A 474 2.22 2.43 -3.66
CA PRO A 474 3.57 2.78 -3.23
C PRO A 474 3.89 2.40 -1.78
N HIS A 475 2.87 2.27 -0.93
CA HIS A 475 3.01 1.91 0.47
C HIS A 475 2.76 0.41 0.65
N GLN A 476 3.82 -0.40 0.68
CA GLN A 476 3.71 -1.86 0.83
C GLN A 476 4.37 -2.31 2.12
N SER A 477 3.74 -3.25 2.82
CA SER A 477 4.26 -3.98 3.96
C SER A 477 3.55 -5.32 4.12
N CYS A 478 3.79 -6.00 5.22
CA CYS A 478 3.08 -7.20 5.68
C CYS A 478 3.19 -7.27 7.20
N ASP A 479 2.57 -8.24 7.82
CA ASP A 479 2.92 -8.63 9.18
C ASP A 479 4.31 -9.28 9.14
N LEU A 480 5.28 -8.64 9.81
CA LEU A 480 6.68 -9.01 9.75
C LEU A 480 7.10 -9.79 10.99
N ASP A 481 7.64 -10.97 10.77
CA ASP A 481 8.35 -11.68 11.83
C ASP A 481 9.74 -11.07 12.00
N ALA A 482 10.13 -10.80 13.23
CA ALA A 482 11.44 -10.21 13.55
C ALA A 482 12.42 -11.28 14.08
N ASP A 483 12.48 -12.42 13.42
CA ASP A 483 13.17 -13.63 13.88
C ASP A 483 14.58 -13.82 13.28
N SER A 484 15.01 -12.90 12.41
CA SER A 484 16.35 -12.93 11.81
C SER A 484 16.79 -11.54 11.38
N SER A 485 18.11 -11.32 11.33
CA SER A 485 18.70 -10.07 10.83
C SER A 485 18.27 -9.77 9.37
N GLU A 486 18.07 -10.80 8.54
CA GLU A 486 17.62 -10.66 7.16
C GLU A 486 16.17 -10.13 7.08
N ARG A 487 15.27 -10.65 7.90
CA ARG A 487 13.89 -10.12 7.98
C ARG A 487 13.86 -8.70 8.56
N LEU A 488 14.70 -8.40 9.55
CA LEU A 488 14.86 -7.03 10.07
C LEU A 488 15.39 -6.07 9.00
N HIS A 489 16.35 -6.51 8.18
CA HIS A 489 16.86 -5.71 7.06
C HIS A 489 15.75 -5.33 6.09
N TYR A 490 14.96 -6.31 5.65
CA TYR A 490 13.80 -6.07 4.81
C TYR A 490 12.77 -5.15 5.47
N ALA A 491 12.39 -5.47 6.71
CA ALA A 491 11.35 -4.76 7.44
C ALA A 491 11.63 -3.27 7.61
N PHE A 492 12.82 -2.93 8.10
CA PHE A 492 13.16 -1.54 8.39
C PHE A 492 13.59 -0.71 7.17
N LEU A 493 13.78 -1.36 6.00
CA LEU A 493 14.04 -0.73 4.70
C LEU A 493 12.83 -0.84 3.74
N ALA A 494 11.67 -1.23 4.25
CA ALA A 494 10.39 -1.19 3.54
C ALA A 494 9.77 0.20 3.56
N SER A 495 8.71 0.42 2.78
CA SER A 495 8.00 1.71 2.72
C SER A 495 7.38 2.11 4.06
N TRP A 496 6.74 1.18 4.75
CA TRP A 496 6.30 1.27 6.15
C TRP A 496 6.50 -0.08 6.83
N THR A 497 6.40 -0.16 8.15
CA THR A 497 6.76 -1.40 8.85
C THR A 497 5.90 -1.67 10.08
N LEU A 498 5.46 -2.92 10.20
CA LEU A 498 4.68 -3.46 11.29
C LEU A 498 5.28 -4.80 11.72
N GLN A 499 5.71 -4.91 12.97
CA GLN A 499 6.16 -6.17 13.54
C GLN A 499 4.99 -6.95 14.08
N ASN A 500 4.84 -8.19 13.63
CA ASN A 500 3.87 -9.13 14.16
C ASN A 500 4.36 -9.76 15.46
N ASN A 501 3.57 -9.58 16.52
CA ASN A 501 3.80 -10.24 17.80
C ASN A 501 2.50 -10.90 18.34
N TRP A 502 1.57 -11.18 17.48
CA TRP A 502 0.22 -11.63 17.86
C TRP A 502 0.21 -12.83 18.80
N TYR A 503 0.78 -13.96 18.40
CA TYR A 503 0.97 -15.14 19.28
C TYR A 503 2.38 -15.32 19.76
N TYR A 504 3.31 -14.53 19.23
CA TYR A 504 4.70 -14.65 19.49
C TYR A 504 5.10 -13.76 20.65
N HIS A 505 6.16 -14.10 21.33
CA HIS A 505 6.79 -13.24 22.32
C HIS A 505 8.09 -12.70 21.74
N ASN A 506 7.95 -12.00 20.61
CA ASN A 506 9.06 -11.44 19.80
C ASN A 506 9.39 -9.99 20.21
N GLU A 507 9.05 -9.59 21.42
CA GLU A 507 9.48 -8.30 21.93
C GLU A 507 11.01 -8.24 21.90
N PRO A 508 11.61 -7.14 21.40
CA PRO A 508 13.04 -7.08 21.17
C PRO A 508 13.91 -7.50 22.35
N TRP A 509 13.50 -7.17 23.57
CA TRP A 509 14.24 -7.50 24.81
C TRP A 509 14.11 -8.97 25.26
N LYS A 510 13.29 -9.76 24.59
CA LYS A 510 13.18 -11.22 24.80
C LYS A 510 14.01 -12.02 23.78
N LEU A 511 14.54 -11.34 22.76
CA LEU A 511 15.42 -11.94 21.75
C LEU A 511 16.82 -12.17 22.33
N GLY A 512 17.66 -12.90 21.60
CA GLY A 512 19.08 -13.01 21.89
C GLY A 512 19.80 -11.66 21.84
N GLU A 513 21.01 -11.59 22.40
CA GLU A 513 21.75 -10.33 22.52
C GLU A 513 22.04 -9.70 21.14
N ASP A 514 22.43 -10.51 20.17
CA ASP A 514 22.72 -10.04 18.81
C ASP A 514 21.47 -9.63 18.05
N GLU A 515 20.39 -10.38 18.15
CA GLU A 515 19.09 -10.08 17.54
C GLU A 515 18.49 -8.80 18.16
N PHE A 516 18.59 -8.65 19.47
CA PHE A 516 18.19 -7.42 20.15
C PHE A 516 18.98 -6.21 19.64
N ALA A 517 20.30 -6.36 19.53
CA ALA A 517 21.16 -5.29 19.03
C ALA A 517 20.86 -4.98 17.56
N SER A 518 20.65 -6.01 16.72
CA SER A 518 20.21 -5.89 15.32
C SER A 518 18.92 -5.09 15.23
N PHE A 519 17.89 -5.50 15.97
CA PHE A 519 16.60 -4.83 15.98
C PHE A 519 16.72 -3.34 16.31
N ARG A 520 17.45 -3.01 17.37
CA ARG A 520 17.65 -1.64 17.82
C ARG A 520 18.40 -0.82 16.76
N ASP A 521 19.42 -1.37 16.15
CA ASP A 521 20.25 -0.67 15.16
C ASP A 521 19.44 -0.40 13.88
N TYR A 522 18.62 -1.36 13.40
CA TYR A 522 17.74 -1.16 12.26
C TYR A 522 16.61 -0.18 12.54
N ALA A 523 16.00 -0.25 13.73
CA ALA A 523 14.98 0.73 14.12
C ALA A 523 15.56 2.15 14.13
N ARG A 524 16.76 2.34 14.69
CA ARG A 524 17.44 3.64 14.70
C ARG A 524 17.84 4.11 13.30
N LEU A 525 18.29 3.20 12.43
CA LEU A 525 18.57 3.48 11.03
C LEU A 525 17.33 4.04 10.35
N ARG A 526 16.18 3.35 10.44
CA ARG A 526 14.93 3.80 9.84
C ARG A 526 14.53 5.20 10.30
N TYR A 527 14.60 5.46 11.60
CA TYR A 527 14.23 6.77 12.15
C TYR A 527 15.19 7.89 11.73
N SER A 528 16.46 7.57 11.54
CA SER A 528 17.40 8.53 10.96
C SER A 528 17.11 8.81 9.48
N LEU A 529 16.65 7.81 8.72
CA LEU A 529 16.26 7.91 7.31
C LEU A 529 14.86 8.49 7.09
N PHE A 530 14.12 8.84 8.15
CA PHE A 530 12.75 9.32 8.01
C PHE A 530 12.59 10.43 6.96
N PRO A 531 13.36 11.53 6.95
CA PRO A 531 13.15 12.61 5.97
C PRO A 531 13.38 12.14 4.53
N TYR A 532 14.26 11.18 4.31
CA TYR A 532 14.49 10.58 3.00
C TYR A 532 13.31 9.71 2.54
N ILE A 533 12.82 8.82 3.41
CA ILE A 533 11.65 7.95 3.14
C ILE A 533 10.40 8.82 2.95
N TYR A 534 10.26 9.86 3.76
CA TYR A 534 9.13 10.80 3.67
C TYR A 534 9.13 11.59 2.36
N GLY A 535 10.29 12.01 1.88
CA GLY A 535 10.43 12.62 0.55
C GLY A 535 10.07 11.64 -0.59
N ALA A 536 10.41 10.36 -0.47
CA ALA A 536 9.99 9.34 -1.43
C ALA A 536 8.47 9.12 -1.41
N ALA A 537 7.83 9.21 -0.23
CA ALA A 537 6.37 9.14 -0.09
C ALA A 537 5.68 10.37 -0.71
N ALA A 538 6.26 11.56 -0.58
CA ALA A 538 5.75 12.75 -1.27
C ALA A 538 5.82 12.60 -2.80
N LYS A 539 6.89 12.03 -3.35
CA LYS A 539 6.97 11.68 -4.78
C LYS A 539 5.91 10.65 -5.19
N ALA A 540 5.64 9.67 -4.33
CA ALA A 540 4.58 8.71 -4.57
C ALA A 540 3.21 9.39 -4.70
N HIS A 541 2.90 10.33 -3.81
CA HIS A 541 1.69 11.15 -3.91
C HIS A 541 1.66 11.99 -5.19
N GLN A 542 2.74 12.67 -5.52
CA GLN A 542 2.80 13.59 -6.66
C GLN A 542 2.80 12.88 -8.01
N ARG A 543 3.42 11.69 -8.11
CA ARG A 543 3.74 10.99 -9.36
C ARG A 543 3.23 9.56 -9.46
N GLY A 544 2.69 8.98 -8.41
CA GLY A 544 2.34 7.55 -8.36
C GLY A 544 3.55 6.61 -8.31
N TRP A 545 4.76 7.13 -8.07
CA TRP A 545 5.98 6.32 -8.07
C TRP A 545 6.10 5.48 -6.81
N PRO A 546 6.62 4.25 -6.90
CA PRO A 546 6.84 3.44 -5.71
C PRO A 546 7.94 4.02 -4.80
N ILE A 547 7.81 3.79 -3.49
CA ILE A 547 8.85 4.12 -2.51
C ILE A 547 9.97 3.09 -2.59
N CYS A 548 9.62 1.80 -2.52
CA CYS A 548 10.53 0.69 -2.84
C CYS A 548 10.37 0.37 -4.33
N ARG A 549 11.43 0.60 -5.11
CA ARG A 549 11.39 0.58 -6.58
C ARG A 549 12.11 -0.65 -7.12
N PRO A 550 11.41 -1.58 -7.77
CA PRO A 550 12.06 -2.68 -8.49
C PRO A 550 13.04 -2.15 -9.54
N PHE A 551 14.08 -2.91 -9.84
CA PHE A 551 15.05 -2.52 -10.86
C PHE A 551 14.44 -2.30 -12.24
N ALA A 552 13.44 -3.08 -12.62
CA ALA A 552 12.70 -2.85 -13.87
C ALA A 552 12.10 -1.44 -13.95
N PHE A 553 11.62 -0.87 -12.84
CA PHE A 553 11.11 0.51 -12.80
C PHE A 553 12.22 1.55 -12.99
N VAL A 554 13.38 1.34 -12.36
CA VAL A 554 14.48 2.32 -12.34
C VAL A 554 15.32 2.26 -13.61
N TYR A 555 15.49 1.05 -14.17
CA TYR A 555 16.34 0.76 -15.32
C TYR A 555 15.55 0.05 -16.43
N PRO A 556 14.53 0.71 -17.02
CA PRO A 556 13.59 0.06 -17.96
C PRO A 556 14.27 -0.46 -19.24
N ASP A 557 15.39 0.13 -19.62
CA ASP A 557 16.17 -0.22 -20.83
C ASP A 557 17.19 -1.36 -20.60
N ARG A 558 17.22 -1.94 -19.40
CA ARG A 558 18.17 -2.99 -19.02
C ARG A 558 17.44 -4.33 -18.86
N PRO A 559 17.40 -5.16 -19.91
CA PRO A 559 16.64 -6.42 -19.90
C PRO A 559 17.12 -7.40 -18.83
N GLU A 560 18.37 -7.35 -18.41
CA GLU A 560 18.93 -8.16 -17.32
C GLU A 560 18.31 -7.86 -15.94
N TYR A 561 17.66 -6.71 -15.79
CA TYR A 561 16.98 -6.30 -14.55
C TYR A 561 15.49 -6.58 -14.54
N ALA A 562 14.94 -7.14 -15.63
CA ALA A 562 13.51 -7.31 -15.82
C ALA A 562 12.82 -8.17 -14.75
N ASP A 563 13.52 -9.17 -14.20
CA ASP A 563 13.00 -10.12 -13.20
C ASP A 563 13.75 -10.05 -11.87
N VAL A 564 14.56 -9.02 -11.65
CA VAL A 564 15.29 -8.84 -10.39
C VAL A 564 14.34 -8.35 -9.31
N VAL A 565 14.22 -9.14 -8.23
CA VAL A 565 13.36 -8.82 -7.07
C VAL A 565 14.16 -8.65 -5.77
N THR A 566 15.27 -9.38 -5.61
CA THR A 566 16.08 -9.40 -4.40
C THR A 566 17.01 -8.18 -4.24
N SER A 567 17.10 -7.36 -5.30
CA SER A 567 17.79 -6.07 -5.31
C SER A 567 16.82 -4.99 -5.79
N TYR A 568 16.65 -3.94 -5.02
CA TYR A 568 15.72 -2.85 -5.33
C TYR A 568 16.22 -1.50 -4.81
N MET A 569 15.66 -0.40 -5.28
CA MET A 569 15.95 0.93 -4.78
C MET A 569 14.93 1.36 -3.73
N LEU A 570 15.37 1.79 -2.56
CA LEU A 570 14.57 2.56 -1.63
C LEU A 570 14.75 4.05 -1.97
N GLY A 571 13.70 4.69 -2.48
CA GLY A 571 13.78 6.04 -3.03
C GLY A 571 14.70 6.13 -4.24
N ASP A 572 15.40 7.27 -4.38
CA ASP A 572 16.26 7.57 -5.54
C ASP A 572 17.70 7.09 -5.39
N SER A 573 18.19 6.87 -4.15
CA SER A 573 19.62 6.83 -3.89
C SER A 573 20.10 5.63 -3.07
N LEU A 574 19.22 4.86 -2.44
CA LEU A 574 19.59 3.71 -1.61
C LEU A 574 19.29 2.41 -2.35
N LEU A 575 20.32 1.59 -2.55
CA LEU A 575 20.20 0.23 -3.09
C LEU A 575 20.13 -0.76 -1.94
N VAL A 576 19.10 -1.57 -1.90
CA VAL A 576 18.86 -2.63 -0.91
C VAL A 576 18.99 -3.99 -1.58
N GLY A 577 19.75 -4.89 -0.98
CA GLY A 577 19.84 -6.30 -1.37
C GLY A 577 19.44 -7.19 -0.20
N VAL A 578 18.50 -8.13 -0.43
CA VAL A 578 17.97 -9.01 0.61
C VAL A 578 17.48 -10.33 0.02
N TYR A 579 17.45 -11.39 0.82
CA TYR A 579 16.98 -12.74 0.45
C TYR A 579 17.75 -13.39 -0.72
N ASP A 580 19.01 -13.03 -0.88
CA ASP A 580 19.90 -13.58 -1.88
C ASP A 580 21.31 -13.72 -1.29
N GLU A 581 22.20 -14.38 -2.02
CA GLU A 581 23.62 -14.47 -1.69
C GLU A 581 24.42 -13.30 -2.28
N LYS A 582 23.83 -12.61 -3.27
CA LYS A 582 24.47 -11.50 -3.98
C LYS A 582 23.51 -10.36 -4.19
N VAL A 583 24.05 -9.14 -4.20
CA VAL A 583 23.35 -7.94 -4.64
C VAL A 583 23.88 -7.51 -6.01
N LEU A 584 22.97 -7.13 -6.89
CA LEU A 584 23.30 -6.51 -8.17
C LEU A 584 23.51 -5.01 -7.95
N VAL A 585 24.75 -4.55 -8.16
CA VAL A 585 25.10 -3.13 -8.10
C VAL A 585 25.00 -2.56 -9.51
N PRO A 586 24.08 -1.60 -9.78
CA PRO A 586 23.90 -1.02 -11.10
C PRO A 586 25.08 -0.14 -11.51
N GLU A 587 25.09 0.27 -12.78
CA GLU A 587 26.08 1.19 -13.33
C GLU A 587 26.24 2.47 -12.49
N GLY A 588 27.49 2.93 -12.31
CA GLY A 588 27.84 4.10 -11.52
C GLY A 588 28.68 3.72 -10.30
N LYS A 589 28.99 4.75 -9.51
CA LYS A 589 29.75 4.59 -8.26
C LYS A 589 28.79 4.52 -7.08
N TRP A 590 29.07 3.61 -6.13
CA TRP A 590 28.26 3.35 -4.94
C TRP A 590 29.14 3.28 -3.69
N PHE A 591 28.54 3.52 -2.54
CA PHE A 591 29.18 3.40 -1.24
C PHE A 591 28.47 2.32 -0.43
N ASP A 592 29.20 1.33 0.04
CA ASP A 592 28.69 0.39 1.04
C ASP A 592 28.33 1.15 2.32
N TRP A 593 27.10 0.97 2.80
CA TRP A 593 26.60 1.71 3.98
C TRP A 593 27.39 1.43 5.26
N ARG A 594 27.85 0.20 5.44
CA ARG A 594 28.54 -0.25 6.66
C ARG A 594 30.01 0.13 6.67
N THR A 595 30.68 -0.07 5.56
CA THR A 595 32.14 0.04 5.48
C THR A 595 32.60 1.36 4.86
N GLY A 596 31.71 2.01 4.09
CA GLY A 596 32.05 3.16 3.26
C GLY A 596 32.89 2.79 2.03
N GLU A 597 33.11 1.49 1.75
CA GLU A 597 33.87 1.04 0.56
C GLU A 597 33.17 1.56 -0.70
N GLU A 598 33.97 2.11 -1.61
CA GLU A 598 33.49 2.50 -2.94
C GLU A 598 33.43 1.28 -3.87
N VAL A 599 32.30 1.16 -4.57
CA VAL A 599 32.02 0.10 -5.51
C VAL A 599 31.66 0.70 -6.85
N ASP A 600 32.35 0.32 -7.91
CA ASP A 600 32.02 0.70 -9.28
C ASP A 600 31.16 -0.41 -9.91
N GLY A 601 29.92 -0.06 -10.28
CA GLY A 601 29.03 -0.93 -11.03
C GLY A 601 29.13 -0.70 -12.55
N PRO A 602 28.56 -1.61 -13.38
CA PRO A 602 27.74 -2.74 -12.97
C PRO A 602 28.58 -3.93 -12.46
N CYS A 603 28.19 -4.51 -11.34
CA CYS A 603 28.83 -5.70 -10.80
C CYS A 603 27.90 -6.47 -9.85
N GLU A 604 28.29 -7.68 -9.50
CA GLU A 604 27.68 -8.43 -8.39
C GLU A 604 28.60 -8.35 -7.15
N LYS A 605 28.01 -8.15 -5.99
CA LYS A 605 28.72 -8.22 -4.71
C LYS A 605 28.08 -9.26 -3.81
N PRO A 606 28.85 -10.05 -3.06
CA PRO A 606 28.30 -10.96 -2.07
C PRO A 606 27.59 -10.16 -0.98
N ILE A 607 26.45 -10.66 -0.53
CA ILE A 607 25.75 -10.13 0.66
C ILE A 607 26.43 -10.76 1.88
N VAL A 608 27.13 -9.95 2.64
CA VAL A 608 27.73 -10.37 3.90
C VAL A 608 26.70 -10.24 5.02
N LYS A 609 26.13 -11.37 5.40
CA LYS A 609 25.16 -11.48 6.49
C LYS A 609 25.85 -11.89 7.79
N ASP A 610 25.43 -11.31 8.89
CA ASP A 610 25.81 -11.72 10.24
C ASP A 610 24.62 -11.57 11.18
N ALA A 611 24.78 -11.92 12.45
CA ALA A 611 23.70 -11.87 13.43
C ALA A 611 23.09 -10.46 13.60
N ARG A 612 23.83 -9.41 13.27
CA ARG A 612 23.41 -8.01 13.41
C ARG A 612 23.04 -7.34 12.10
N TRP A 613 23.43 -7.90 10.93
CA TRP A 613 23.19 -7.28 9.63
C TRP A 613 22.79 -8.34 8.59
N GLY A 614 21.57 -8.20 8.08
CA GLY A 614 20.92 -9.26 7.30
C GLY A 614 20.88 -9.04 5.79
N GLY A 615 21.48 -7.98 5.25
CA GLY A 615 21.41 -7.68 3.83
C GLY A 615 22.45 -6.69 3.36
N ALA A 616 22.37 -6.26 2.11
CA ALA A 616 23.23 -5.24 1.53
C ALA A 616 22.51 -3.89 1.48
N LEU A 617 23.22 -2.82 1.79
CA LEU A 617 22.74 -1.45 1.65
C LEU A 617 23.87 -0.59 1.07
N TYR A 618 23.60 0.04 -0.08
CA TYR A 618 24.54 0.95 -0.74
C TYR A 618 23.89 2.30 -1.00
N VAL A 619 24.72 3.32 -1.07
CA VAL A 619 24.31 4.69 -1.43
C VAL A 619 24.97 5.09 -2.73
N LYS A 620 24.19 5.66 -3.64
CA LYS A 620 24.68 6.15 -4.93
C LYS A 620 25.59 7.37 -4.74
N ALA A 621 26.73 7.43 -5.43
CA ALA A 621 27.54 8.65 -5.50
C ALA A 621 26.74 9.79 -6.17
N GLY A 622 26.99 11.02 -5.77
CA GLY A 622 26.21 12.20 -6.16
C GLY A 622 24.94 12.42 -5.34
N ALA A 623 24.56 11.44 -4.53
CA ALA A 623 23.38 11.59 -3.66
C ALA A 623 23.67 12.49 -2.46
N VAL A 624 22.63 13.25 -2.07
CA VAL A 624 22.57 13.93 -0.78
C VAL A 624 21.36 13.35 -0.04
N VAL A 625 21.64 12.59 1.02
CA VAL A 625 20.61 11.89 1.80
C VAL A 625 20.32 12.69 3.07
N PRO A 626 19.13 13.34 3.19
CA PRO A 626 18.74 14.01 4.42
C PRO A 626 18.47 12.96 5.50
N ARG A 627 18.97 13.22 6.70
CA ARG A 627 18.79 12.37 7.89
C ARG A 627 18.47 13.22 9.10
N TRP A 628 17.81 12.60 10.07
CA TRP A 628 17.60 13.23 11.38
C TRP A 628 18.48 12.59 12.45
N PRO A 629 18.86 13.34 13.49
CA PRO A 629 19.26 12.72 14.74
C PRO A 629 18.14 11.77 15.21
N VAL A 630 18.52 10.59 15.68
CA VAL A 630 17.55 9.55 16.05
C VAL A 630 16.61 10.05 17.13
N LYS A 631 15.33 10.06 16.85
CA LYS A 631 14.23 10.30 17.79
C LYS A 631 13.60 8.96 18.18
N LEU A 632 12.99 8.89 19.38
CA LEU A 632 12.29 7.69 19.83
C LEU A 632 10.86 7.58 19.30
N HIS A 633 10.33 8.65 18.71
CA HIS A 633 9.05 8.72 18.00
C HIS A 633 9.04 9.90 17.03
N ILE A 634 8.10 9.89 16.08
CA ILE A 634 7.90 10.92 15.06
C ILE A 634 6.56 11.60 15.30
N ASP A 635 6.57 12.90 15.49
CA ASP A 635 5.39 13.71 15.79
C ASP A 635 5.13 14.84 14.77
N LYS A 636 6.09 15.10 13.88
CA LYS A 636 6.04 16.12 12.84
C LYS A 636 6.71 15.62 11.57
N GLY A 637 6.34 16.18 10.42
CA GLY A 637 6.98 15.92 9.12
C GLY A 637 8.29 16.68 8.91
N TRP A 638 8.81 17.38 9.94
CA TRP A 638 10.03 18.18 9.91
C TRP A 638 10.77 18.16 11.26
N ASN A 639 12.03 18.58 11.24
CA ASN A 639 12.87 18.70 12.44
C ASN A 639 13.79 19.91 12.36
N GLU A 640 14.05 20.53 13.49
CA GLU A 640 14.96 21.66 13.57
C GLU A 640 16.39 21.30 13.16
N LYS A 641 16.84 20.08 13.54
CA LYS A 641 18.19 19.57 13.24
C LYS A 641 18.14 18.56 12.10
N VAL A 642 18.96 18.78 11.09
CA VAL A 642 19.04 17.92 9.91
C VAL A 642 20.51 17.67 9.55
N GLU A 643 20.84 16.42 9.28
CA GLU A 643 22.11 16.00 8.71
C GLU A 643 21.93 15.75 7.20
N LEU A 644 22.74 16.40 6.39
CA LEU A 644 22.79 16.19 4.94
C LEU A 644 24.02 15.36 4.62
N HIS A 645 23.83 14.08 4.33
CA HIS A 645 24.90 13.14 3.99
C HIS A 645 25.20 13.21 2.49
N ALA A 646 26.32 13.85 2.11
CA ALA A 646 26.73 14.06 0.74
C ALA A 646 27.80 13.01 0.33
N TYR A 647 27.49 12.21 -0.69
CA TYR A 647 28.34 11.12 -1.19
C TYR A 647 29.09 11.57 -2.43
N LEU A 648 30.39 11.85 -2.27
CA LEU A 648 31.26 12.36 -3.34
C LEU A 648 31.53 11.32 -4.43
N GLY A 649 31.98 11.76 -5.60
CA GLY A 649 32.42 10.87 -6.70
C GLY A 649 31.51 10.93 -7.94
N ALA A 650 30.41 11.67 -7.87
CA ALA A 650 29.58 12.06 -9.01
C ALA A 650 28.84 13.34 -8.68
N ASP A 651 28.39 14.04 -9.72
CA ASP A 651 27.42 15.13 -9.56
C ASP A 651 26.01 14.58 -9.42
N GLY A 652 25.16 15.30 -8.71
CA GLY A 652 23.79 14.83 -8.55
C GLY A 652 22.85 15.86 -7.92
N VAL A 653 21.57 15.53 -8.01
CA VAL A 653 20.49 16.35 -7.44
C VAL A 653 19.60 15.46 -6.61
N SER A 654 19.35 15.87 -5.37
CA SER A 654 18.40 15.26 -4.46
C SER A 654 17.34 16.31 -4.08
N GLU A 655 16.22 15.84 -3.55
CA GLU A 655 15.14 16.70 -3.07
C GLU A 655 14.87 16.41 -1.60
N TRP A 656 14.68 17.47 -0.84
CA TRP A 656 14.29 17.43 0.56
C TRP A 656 12.89 18.01 0.72
N TYR A 657 11.95 17.20 1.19
CA TYR A 657 10.54 17.51 1.38
C TYR A 657 10.19 17.60 2.86
N GLU A 658 9.34 18.56 3.21
CA GLU A 658 8.74 18.69 4.54
C GLU A 658 7.30 19.22 4.46
N ASP A 659 6.48 18.82 5.42
CA ASP A 659 5.16 19.39 5.73
C ASP A 659 4.87 19.25 7.23
N ASP A 660 3.64 19.50 7.67
CA ASP A 660 3.28 19.39 9.09
C ASP A 660 3.25 17.92 9.60
N GLY A 661 3.21 16.95 8.70
CA GLY A 661 3.20 15.51 9.00
C GLY A 661 1.83 14.93 9.36
N MET A 662 0.82 15.72 9.61
CA MET A 662 -0.43 15.26 10.21
C MET A 662 -1.70 15.72 9.48
N SER A 663 -1.75 16.92 8.95
CA SER A 663 -2.94 17.46 8.29
C SER A 663 -3.07 17.01 6.84
N LEU A 664 -4.23 17.23 6.24
CA LEU A 664 -4.47 17.04 4.80
C LEU A 664 -3.97 18.21 3.95
N GLY A 665 -3.31 19.21 4.54
CA GLY A 665 -2.81 20.40 3.85
C GLY A 665 -1.91 20.10 2.66
N TYR A 666 -1.16 18.97 2.69
CA TYR A 666 -0.32 18.55 1.57
C TYR A 666 -1.10 18.38 0.25
N MET A 667 -2.37 17.97 0.29
CA MET A 667 -3.26 17.85 -0.87
C MET A 667 -3.58 19.20 -1.51
N GLN A 668 -3.42 20.28 -0.75
CA GLN A 668 -3.66 21.67 -1.15
C GLN A 668 -2.35 22.45 -1.38
N GLY A 669 -1.21 21.73 -1.41
CA GLY A 669 0.10 22.32 -1.63
C GLY A 669 0.78 22.85 -0.38
N ALA A 670 0.24 22.63 0.84
CA ALA A 670 0.87 23.03 2.08
C ALA A 670 2.06 22.10 2.41
N HIS A 671 3.16 22.30 1.74
CA HIS A 671 4.43 21.62 1.93
C HIS A 671 5.58 22.50 1.45
N SER A 672 6.79 22.11 1.77
CA SER A 672 8.01 22.81 1.37
C SER A 672 9.02 21.81 0.80
N THR A 673 9.73 22.24 -0.26
CA THR A 673 10.81 21.45 -0.87
C THR A 673 12.08 22.27 -1.02
N ALA A 674 13.25 21.63 -0.87
CA ALA A 674 14.53 22.20 -1.23
C ALA A 674 15.26 21.31 -2.23
N LYS A 675 15.88 21.88 -3.23
CA LYS A 675 16.80 21.22 -4.13
C LYS A 675 18.16 21.12 -3.47
N LEU A 676 18.74 19.93 -3.40
CA LEU A 676 20.08 19.67 -2.90
C LEU A 676 20.96 19.29 -4.10
N THR A 677 21.86 20.21 -4.52
CA THR A 677 22.69 20.00 -5.70
C THR A 677 24.14 19.77 -5.26
N LEU A 678 24.68 18.61 -5.61
CA LEU A 678 26.09 18.27 -5.40
C LEU A 678 26.84 18.36 -6.72
N GLU A 679 27.81 19.28 -6.81
CA GLU A 679 28.67 19.47 -7.99
C GLU A 679 30.14 19.39 -7.54
N GLY A 680 30.84 18.35 -8.02
CA GLY A 680 32.21 18.06 -7.58
C GLY A 680 32.27 17.87 -6.07
N SER A 681 32.81 18.84 -5.36
CA SER A 681 32.92 18.86 -3.89
C SER A 681 32.08 19.95 -3.22
N THR A 682 31.16 20.56 -3.94
CA THR A 682 30.32 21.64 -3.43
C THR A 682 28.85 21.21 -3.37
N LEU A 683 28.26 21.30 -2.19
CA LEU A 683 26.83 21.13 -1.98
C LEU A 683 26.14 22.49 -1.94
N THR A 684 25.15 22.66 -2.79
CA THR A 684 24.22 23.81 -2.72
C THR A 684 22.88 23.34 -2.17
N ILE A 685 22.48 23.89 -1.04
CA ILE A 685 21.16 23.76 -0.41
C ILE A 685 20.31 24.90 -0.96
N GLY A 686 19.38 24.59 -1.85
CA GLY A 686 18.49 25.59 -2.47
C GLY A 686 17.49 26.17 -1.48
N ALA A 687 17.06 27.41 -1.73
CA ALA A 687 15.96 28.02 -1.00
C ALA A 687 14.72 27.11 -0.99
N ARG A 688 14.04 27.07 0.13
CA ARG A 688 12.80 26.29 0.30
C ARG A 688 11.67 26.90 -0.56
N ARG A 689 10.95 26.05 -1.29
CA ARG A 689 9.80 26.42 -2.11
C ARG A 689 8.54 25.88 -1.50
N GLY A 690 7.52 26.71 -1.40
CA GLY A 690 6.27 26.41 -0.71
C GLY A 690 6.35 26.64 0.80
N GLU A 691 5.22 26.52 1.47
CA GLU A 691 5.07 26.77 2.90
C GLU A 691 4.03 25.85 3.52
N PHE A 692 4.10 25.65 4.82
CA PHE A 692 3.12 24.89 5.60
C PHE A 692 3.05 25.46 7.02
N SER A 693 1.97 25.13 7.73
CA SER A 693 1.78 25.58 9.11
C SER A 693 2.87 25.03 10.04
N GLY A 694 3.55 25.93 10.74
CA GLY A 694 4.64 25.58 11.65
C GLY A 694 5.99 25.35 10.96
N MET A 695 6.14 25.71 9.68
CA MET A 695 7.42 25.64 8.96
C MET A 695 8.48 26.47 9.68
N PRO A 696 9.66 25.90 9.97
CA PRO A 696 10.76 26.67 10.58
C PRO A 696 11.37 27.66 9.58
N ALA A 697 11.71 28.85 10.08
CA ALA A 697 12.39 29.88 9.27
C ALA A 697 13.85 29.48 8.92
N ALA A 698 14.44 28.59 9.68
CA ALA A 698 15.78 28.05 9.47
C ALA A 698 15.91 26.66 10.07
N HIS A 699 16.87 25.88 9.57
CA HIS A 699 17.26 24.59 10.12
C HIS A 699 18.70 24.64 10.64
N ASP A 700 18.97 23.91 11.72
CA ASP A 700 20.33 23.66 12.20
C ASP A 700 20.90 22.48 11.39
N ILE A 701 21.76 22.80 10.41
CA ILE A 701 22.23 21.84 9.43
C ILE A 701 23.67 21.43 9.70
N THR A 702 23.93 20.13 9.69
CA THR A 702 25.25 19.53 9.61
C THR A 702 25.38 18.80 8.27
N VAL A 703 26.42 19.13 7.51
CA VAL A 703 26.77 18.40 6.29
C VAL A 703 27.80 17.32 6.62
N VAL A 704 27.44 16.07 6.34
CA VAL A 704 28.34 14.92 6.51
C VAL A 704 28.83 14.46 5.14
N TRP A 705 30.09 14.75 4.87
CA TRP A 705 30.75 14.35 3.63
C TRP A 705 31.23 12.91 3.69
N HIS A 706 31.02 12.15 2.62
CA HIS A 706 31.48 10.78 2.43
C HIS A 706 32.42 10.68 1.23
N LYS A 707 33.61 10.08 1.46
CA LYS A 707 34.61 9.79 0.43
C LYS A 707 35.33 8.49 0.79
N GLY A 708 34.99 7.38 0.11
CA GLY A 708 35.41 6.06 0.56
C GLY A 708 34.92 5.80 1.99
N ALA A 709 35.73 5.13 2.77
CA ALA A 709 35.48 4.86 4.17
C ALA A 709 35.64 6.10 5.10
N LYS A 710 36.02 7.25 4.56
CA LYS A 710 36.23 8.47 5.34
C LYS A 710 34.94 9.28 5.39
N THR A 711 34.63 9.83 6.58
CA THR A 711 33.55 10.79 6.78
C THR A 711 34.06 12.06 7.46
N LYS A 712 33.43 13.17 7.13
CA LYS A 712 33.72 14.47 7.76
C LYS A 712 32.46 15.30 7.93
N ALA A 713 32.11 15.61 9.15
CA ALA A 713 31.02 16.51 9.46
C ALA A 713 31.48 17.98 9.45
N VAL A 714 30.66 18.84 8.91
CA VAL A 714 30.79 20.30 8.90
C VAL A 714 29.48 20.90 9.40
N GLU A 715 29.50 21.51 10.56
CA GLU A 715 28.35 22.20 11.13
C GLU A 715 28.19 23.58 10.45
N LEU A 716 27.03 23.79 9.83
CA LEU A 716 26.66 25.09 9.25
C LEU A 716 25.89 25.95 10.25
N GLY A 717 25.35 25.32 11.29
CA GLY A 717 24.43 25.97 12.23
C GLY A 717 23.10 26.35 11.55
N SER A 718 22.55 27.50 11.89
CA SER A 718 21.25 27.95 11.41
C SER A 718 21.30 28.38 9.94
N VAL A 719 20.76 27.54 9.07
CA VAL A 719 20.63 27.78 7.62
C VAL A 719 19.21 28.30 7.32
N PRO A 720 19.07 29.53 6.80
CA PRO A 720 17.76 30.11 6.50
C PRO A 720 17.03 29.36 5.39
N ALA A 721 15.70 29.32 5.49
CA ALA A 721 14.85 28.64 4.51
C ALA A 721 14.69 29.45 3.20
N ASP A 722 14.89 30.75 3.20
CA ASP A 722 14.54 31.68 2.14
C ASP A 722 15.63 31.96 1.09
N ARG A 723 16.80 31.35 1.24
CA ARG A 723 17.93 31.56 0.32
C ARG A 723 18.80 30.35 0.14
N ASP A 724 19.53 30.32 -0.97
CA ASP A 724 20.53 29.29 -1.25
C ASP A 724 21.73 29.40 -0.28
N THR A 725 22.22 28.26 0.13
CA THR A 725 23.44 28.14 0.94
C THR A 725 24.36 27.11 0.33
N SER A 726 25.61 27.49 0.07
CA SER A 726 26.60 26.56 -0.50
C SER A 726 27.73 26.28 0.49
N VAL A 727 28.18 25.05 0.50
CA VAL A 727 29.29 24.59 1.32
C VAL A 727 30.16 23.61 0.53
N SER A 728 31.49 23.73 0.66
CA SER A 728 32.43 22.83 0.00
C SER A 728 33.04 21.86 1.00
N ALA A 729 33.32 20.64 0.52
CA ALA A 729 34.08 19.66 1.31
C ALA A 729 35.43 20.23 1.72
N PRO A 730 35.90 19.98 2.95
CA PRO A 730 37.18 20.54 3.43
C PRO A 730 38.37 20.11 2.55
N TRP A 731 39.12 21.09 2.03
CA TRP A 731 40.23 20.89 1.08
C TRP A 731 41.37 20.01 1.62
N PHE A 732 41.60 20.05 2.93
CA PHE A 732 42.67 19.27 3.60
C PHE A 732 42.30 17.79 3.82
N TRP A 733 41.14 17.38 3.33
CA TRP A 733 40.61 16.02 3.47
C TRP A 733 40.85 15.15 2.23
N TRP A 734 41.40 15.76 1.17
CA TRP A 734 41.68 15.13 -0.12
C TRP A 734 42.89 14.18 -0.13
#